data_704ce9b748417e3a9263309260a94455
#
_entry.id   704ce9b748417e3a9263309260a94455
#
_cell.length_a   1.000
_cell.length_b   1.000
_cell.length_c   1.000
_cell.angle_alpha   90.00
_cell.angle_beta   90.00
_cell.angle_gamma   90.00
#
_symmetry.space_group_name_H-M   'P 1'
#
loop_
_entity.id
_entity.type
_entity.pdbx_description
1 polymer ?
#
loop_
_entity_poly.entity_id
_entity_poly.type
_entity_poly.pdbx_seq_one_letter_code
_entity_poly.pdbx_strand_id
1 'polypeptide(L)'
;MVVITAIIAGLFFVLGIAEPLAARVRLPYTVILAGLGIVIAVSASFFLRTEITDALNPVANAILNFPIRSNVFLYVFLPTLLFQVTLGMNLRRMADDWVPILVLAVVAVFFSTIFVGWSLSWVSGIDLVACLLLAAIISTTDPSAVVSIFRSIAAPRRLARIIEGESLMNDAAAIALFGLLMGFVMRGVPDPSWQNAILRFPVLILGGVAVGMVLARAMVFLMSFLDRHEAAQISLSVALPYLAYIAAEQLLGASGVIAVVAAGMTVTVTAPGSISPTSWANMREVWGLLAHWAGALIFVLAALLIPRLLSDVTLADIGLILFLAVAALMARAVILFGLLPTLSFLRLSPKVERPYRAAILWGGLRGAVTLVLALAVTESLRVPPETRRMVGILATGYTLFTLVVQGSTLRWVIGRLGLDRLSALDAALAKQVIAVALQTVREDVAETTKNYDLSHETVRSEAKAFGERLDGAVKAAETSEDVLDRDRITLGLVALASAERDIVIERFRERAVSTRLADRVLSDIDRLVEAARQSGRTGYRRAAREAVGLNTSFRAAVWLFNRLKITRPLSRLTADRFEVLLLQGLVLRDLDGFIDRRIRRIHGKRVADLLHELLARRIEMVDQALDGLRLQYPGYAEELERRFIRRTALRLEKREYDDLLEEGLIGVELHTDLMERLNRRAAQEEKRPALDIVLQKAEIARQFPLFSELDEATLRRLSKALVTRYAAEGDVIVSRNTAADTVYFIASGAVELRSRGIAYRLGRGELFGQLAMLTQSARRAEVRAIAPCTLLALDEQRFRRLLRRSKAMQEAVAQSAEKRGITVPYLDEIRAAQG
;
A
#
# COMPACT_ATOMS: atom_id res chain seq x y z
N MET A 1 27.32 3.53 36.88
CA MET A 1 27.54 2.86 35.58
C MET A 1 27.14 1.38 35.64
N VAL A 2 27.77 0.54 36.49
CA VAL A 2 27.50 -0.93 36.56
C VAL A 2 26.00 -1.23 36.74
N VAL A 3 25.30 -0.55 37.67
CA VAL A 3 23.89 -0.76 37.93
C VAL A 3 23.01 -0.40 36.72
N ILE A 4 23.32 0.69 36.02
CA ILE A 4 22.59 1.07 34.80
C ILE A 4 22.78 0.03 33.69
N THR A 5 24.02 -0.45 33.50
CA THR A 5 24.32 -1.52 32.54
C THR A 5 23.58 -2.81 32.88
N ALA A 6 23.53 -3.18 34.19
CA ALA A 6 22.77 -4.33 34.66
C ALA A 6 21.26 -4.20 34.42
N ILE A 7 20.69 -3.01 34.63
CA ILE A 7 19.27 -2.73 34.34
C ILE A 7 18.99 -2.87 32.85
N ILE A 8 19.83 -2.30 31.97
CA ILE A 8 19.66 -2.40 30.52
C ILE A 8 19.74 -3.87 30.08
N ALA A 9 20.75 -4.62 30.57
CA ALA A 9 20.89 -6.05 30.29
C ALA A 9 19.68 -6.85 30.79
N GLY A 10 19.19 -6.55 32.02
CA GLY A 10 17.98 -7.15 32.58
C GLY A 10 16.73 -6.86 31.77
N LEU A 11 16.57 -5.64 31.25
CA LEU A 11 15.45 -5.28 30.36
C LEU A 11 15.51 -6.13 29.07
N PHE A 12 16.66 -6.21 28.40
CA PHE A 12 16.78 -7.07 27.20
C PHE A 12 16.55 -8.55 27.50
N PHE A 13 16.97 -9.04 28.67
CA PHE A 13 16.66 -10.40 29.09
C PHE A 13 15.16 -10.64 29.27
N VAL A 14 14.45 -9.68 29.87
CA VAL A 14 12.97 -9.72 30.01
C VAL A 14 12.29 -9.72 28.64
N LEU A 15 12.77 -8.90 27.70
CA LEU A 15 12.27 -8.88 26.33
C LEU A 15 12.43 -10.24 25.63
N GLY A 16 13.60 -10.87 25.78
CA GLY A 16 13.87 -12.17 25.16
C GLY A 16 12.97 -13.31 25.70
N ILE A 17 12.59 -13.26 26.98
CA ILE A 17 11.70 -14.27 27.58
C ILE A 17 10.22 -13.97 27.33
N ALA A 18 9.85 -12.71 27.18
CA ALA A 18 8.43 -12.30 27.06
C ALA A 18 7.74 -12.89 25.83
N GLU A 19 8.42 -13.02 24.68
CA GLU A 19 7.83 -13.55 23.46
C GLU A 19 7.49 -15.04 23.54
N PRO A 20 8.43 -15.95 23.93
CA PRO A 20 8.10 -17.36 24.17
C PRO A 20 7.03 -17.57 25.23
N LEU A 21 7.04 -16.75 26.30
CA LEU A 21 6.04 -16.81 27.36
C LEU A 21 4.65 -16.43 26.85
N ALA A 22 4.56 -15.36 26.07
CA ALA A 22 3.32 -14.92 25.44
C ALA A 22 2.72 -16.01 24.54
N ALA A 23 3.57 -16.66 23.72
CA ALA A 23 3.15 -17.76 22.86
C ALA A 23 2.61 -18.95 23.68
N ARG A 24 3.29 -19.31 24.80
CA ARG A 24 2.91 -20.43 25.66
C ARG A 24 1.62 -20.17 26.43
N VAL A 25 1.44 -18.97 26.96
CA VAL A 25 0.24 -18.57 27.74
C VAL A 25 -0.92 -18.17 26.81
N ARG A 26 -0.67 -17.99 25.51
CA ARG A 26 -1.63 -17.55 24.49
C ARG A 26 -2.23 -16.16 24.78
N LEU A 27 -1.47 -15.28 25.42
CA LEU A 27 -1.83 -13.88 25.64
C LEU A 27 -1.07 -12.97 24.67
N PRO A 28 -1.59 -11.75 24.39
CA PRO A 28 -0.86 -10.78 23.61
C PRO A 28 0.50 -10.44 24.23
N TYR A 29 1.52 -10.25 23.40
CA TYR A 29 2.88 -9.93 23.84
C TYR A 29 2.94 -8.70 24.75
N THR A 30 2.18 -7.64 24.41
CA THR A 30 2.10 -6.41 25.19
C THR A 30 1.52 -6.59 26.59
N VAL A 31 0.57 -7.52 26.75
CA VAL A 31 0.01 -7.87 28.08
C VAL A 31 1.06 -8.55 28.96
N ILE A 32 1.85 -9.46 28.38
CA ILE A 32 2.95 -10.14 29.10
C ILE A 32 4.03 -9.12 29.50
N LEU A 33 4.41 -8.21 28.60
CA LEU A 33 5.41 -7.17 28.92
C LEU A 33 4.92 -6.25 30.04
N ALA A 34 3.66 -5.81 30.00
CA ALA A 34 3.07 -5.03 31.08
C ALA A 34 3.03 -5.80 32.40
N GLY A 35 2.63 -7.07 32.37
CA GLY A 35 2.63 -7.95 33.54
C GLY A 35 4.03 -8.12 34.14
N LEU A 36 5.05 -8.39 33.32
CA LEU A 36 6.43 -8.52 33.77
C LEU A 36 6.96 -7.21 34.36
N GLY A 37 6.67 -6.05 33.73
CA GLY A 37 7.04 -4.75 34.27
C GLY A 37 6.42 -4.49 35.65
N ILE A 38 5.12 -4.78 35.84
CA ILE A 38 4.44 -4.67 37.13
C ILE A 38 5.07 -5.60 38.17
N VAL A 39 5.33 -6.86 37.81
CA VAL A 39 5.96 -7.85 38.73
C VAL A 39 7.35 -7.36 39.17
N ILE A 40 8.15 -6.83 38.24
CA ILE A 40 9.49 -6.29 38.56
C ILE A 40 9.34 -5.10 39.53
N ALA A 41 8.42 -4.16 39.28
CA ALA A 41 8.23 -2.98 40.12
C ALA A 41 7.71 -3.36 41.52
N VAL A 42 6.74 -4.28 41.61
CA VAL A 42 6.20 -4.78 42.90
C VAL A 42 7.29 -5.53 43.65
N SER A 43 8.06 -6.39 42.98
CA SER A 43 9.16 -7.12 43.61
C SER A 43 10.26 -6.19 44.13
N ALA A 44 10.64 -5.17 43.33
CA ALA A 44 11.60 -4.16 43.76
C ALA A 44 11.08 -3.36 44.99
N SER A 45 9.78 -3.00 45.02
CA SER A 45 9.15 -2.33 46.15
C SER A 45 9.11 -3.23 47.39
N PHE A 46 8.84 -4.54 47.21
CA PHE A 46 8.85 -5.52 48.28
C PHE A 46 10.25 -5.66 48.92
N PHE A 47 11.29 -5.83 48.11
CA PHE A 47 12.67 -5.93 48.63
C PHE A 47 13.12 -4.72 49.41
N LEU A 48 12.71 -3.50 49.04
CA LEU A 48 13.01 -2.28 49.79
C LEU A 48 12.29 -2.14 51.13
N ARG A 49 11.14 -2.84 51.28
CA ARG A 49 10.31 -2.77 52.51
C ARG A 49 10.59 -3.92 53.46
N THR A 50 11.33 -4.94 53.04
CA THR A 50 11.63 -6.14 53.85
C THR A 50 13.10 -6.19 54.15
N GLU A 51 13.43 -6.53 55.41
CA GLU A 51 14.81 -6.69 55.89
C GLU A 51 15.46 -8.02 55.47
N ILE A 52 14.92 -8.70 54.42
CA ILE A 52 15.37 -10.03 54.02
C ILE A 52 16.80 -10.01 53.50
N THR A 53 17.19 -8.97 52.75
CA THR A 53 18.55 -8.81 52.21
C THR A 53 18.82 -7.40 51.75
N ASP A 54 19.93 -6.81 52.19
CA ASP A 54 20.39 -5.50 51.74
C ASP A 54 21.16 -5.54 50.42
N ALA A 55 21.55 -6.74 49.97
CA ALA A 55 22.32 -6.91 48.75
C ALA A 55 21.58 -6.47 47.48
N LEU A 56 20.26 -6.60 47.45
CA LEU A 56 19.41 -6.20 46.32
C LEU A 56 18.89 -4.75 46.40
N ASN A 57 19.04 -4.06 47.53
CA ASN A 57 18.59 -2.70 47.71
C ASN A 57 19.15 -1.71 46.69
N PRO A 58 20.43 -1.75 46.27
CA PRO A 58 20.92 -0.85 45.24
C PRO A 58 20.24 -1.05 43.88
N VAL A 59 19.92 -2.29 43.54
CA VAL A 59 19.24 -2.64 42.27
C VAL A 59 17.76 -2.24 42.34
N ALA A 60 17.09 -2.57 43.45
CA ALA A 60 15.69 -2.19 43.65
C ALA A 60 15.49 -0.69 43.66
N ASN A 61 16.35 0.05 44.35
CA ASN A 61 16.37 1.53 44.32
C ASN A 61 16.62 2.07 42.92
N ALA A 62 17.54 1.48 42.17
CA ALA A 62 17.84 1.91 40.81
C ALA A 62 16.69 1.63 39.85
N ILE A 63 15.94 0.55 40.02
CA ILE A 63 14.73 0.21 39.22
C ILE A 63 13.60 1.20 39.54
N LEU A 64 13.29 1.43 40.81
CA LEU A 64 12.17 2.29 41.21
C LEU A 64 12.44 3.78 41.01
N ASN A 65 13.71 4.21 41.16
CA ASN A 65 14.16 5.58 40.95
C ASN A 65 14.84 5.78 39.58
N PHE A 66 14.70 4.82 38.66
CA PHE A 66 15.20 5.02 37.29
C PHE A 66 14.59 6.28 36.70
N PRO A 67 15.39 7.25 36.21
CA PRO A 67 14.90 8.54 35.78
C PRO A 67 14.14 8.41 34.42
N ILE A 68 13.02 7.73 34.45
CA ILE A 68 12.14 7.58 33.30
C ILE A 68 11.30 8.85 33.23
N ARG A 69 11.68 9.79 32.35
CA ARG A 69 10.90 11.00 32.09
C ARG A 69 10.04 10.80 30.84
N SER A 70 8.87 11.40 30.84
CA SER A 70 7.94 11.40 29.68
C SER A 70 8.63 11.86 28.39
N ASN A 71 9.59 12.78 28.48
CA ASN A 71 10.37 13.26 27.35
C ASN A 71 11.17 12.15 26.64
N VAL A 72 11.71 11.16 27.36
CA VAL A 72 12.43 10.04 26.75
C VAL A 72 11.48 9.23 25.85
N PHE A 73 10.26 9.02 26.30
CA PHE A 73 9.26 8.31 25.51
C PHE A 73 8.85 9.11 24.27
N LEU A 74 8.60 10.42 24.42
CA LEU A 74 8.10 11.27 23.35
C LEU A 74 9.16 11.57 22.27
N TYR A 75 10.41 11.80 22.69
CA TYR A 75 11.49 12.20 21.77
C TYR A 75 12.33 11.04 21.24
N VAL A 76 12.36 9.88 21.92
CA VAL A 76 13.19 8.74 21.51
C VAL A 76 12.32 7.59 20.97
N PHE A 77 11.39 7.10 21.77
CA PHE A 77 10.65 5.88 21.41
C PHE A 77 9.51 6.14 20.41
N LEU A 78 8.75 7.21 20.60
CA LEU A 78 7.58 7.50 19.77
C LEU A 78 7.95 7.76 18.30
N PRO A 79 8.98 8.59 17.96
CA PRO A 79 9.40 8.76 16.57
C PRO A 79 9.82 7.45 15.90
N THR A 80 10.52 6.57 16.63
CA THR A 80 10.95 5.25 16.15
C THR A 80 9.75 4.39 15.75
N LEU A 81 8.75 4.27 16.64
CA LEU A 81 7.57 3.45 16.41
C LEU A 81 6.73 3.97 15.24
N LEU A 82 6.45 5.26 15.23
CA LEU A 82 5.62 5.88 14.17
C LEU A 82 6.28 5.77 12.81
N PHE A 83 7.58 6.00 12.74
CA PHE A 83 8.32 5.92 11.48
C PHE A 83 8.32 4.49 10.91
N GLN A 84 8.60 3.50 11.75
CA GLN A 84 8.59 2.09 11.35
C GLN A 84 7.21 1.65 10.84
N VAL A 85 6.14 2.02 11.55
CA VAL A 85 4.77 1.69 11.11
C VAL A 85 4.51 2.23 9.70
N THR A 86 4.93 3.49 9.42
CA THR A 86 4.77 4.09 8.09
C THR A 86 5.60 3.40 7.01
N LEU A 87 6.81 2.89 7.32
CA LEU A 87 7.63 2.11 6.39
C LEU A 87 7.01 0.76 6.01
N GLY A 88 6.24 0.17 6.92
CA GLY A 88 5.51 -1.08 6.71
C GLY A 88 4.21 -0.95 5.93
N MET A 89 3.67 0.27 5.81
CA MET A 89 2.35 0.51 5.25
C MET A 89 2.32 0.56 3.73
N ASN A 90 1.27 -0.06 3.16
CA ASN A 90 0.96 0.11 1.76
C ASN A 90 -0.03 1.27 1.57
N LEU A 91 0.51 2.49 1.38
CA LEU A 91 -0.29 3.72 1.26
C LEU A 91 -1.32 3.68 0.12
N ARG A 92 -1.04 2.97 -0.98
CA ARG A 92 -2.00 2.83 -2.09
C ARG A 92 -3.23 2.03 -1.69
N ARG A 93 -3.04 0.96 -0.90
CA ARG A 93 -4.16 0.15 -0.39
C ARG A 93 -4.94 0.87 0.71
N MET A 94 -4.26 1.70 1.50
CA MET A 94 -4.95 2.56 2.49
C MET A 94 -5.84 3.60 1.81
N ALA A 95 -5.46 4.08 0.62
CA ALA A 95 -6.29 4.99 -0.15
C ALA A 95 -7.66 4.41 -0.54
N ASP A 96 -7.80 3.09 -0.64
CA ASP A 96 -9.11 2.45 -0.90
C ASP A 96 -10.06 2.53 0.31
N ASP A 97 -9.51 2.54 1.53
CA ASP A 97 -10.24 2.60 2.79
C ASP A 97 -9.99 3.94 3.54
N TRP A 98 -9.57 5.02 2.83
CA TRP A 98 -9.19 6.28 3.47
C TRP A 98 -10.31 6.94 4.29
N VAL A 99 -11.57 6.82 3.82
CA VAL A 99 -12.72 7.42 4.51
C VAL A 99 -12.99 6.74 5.86
N PRO A 100 -13.14 5.40 5.95
CA PRO A 100 -13.28 4.76 7.26
C PRO A 100 -12.08 5.00 8.17
N ILE A 101 -10.84 5.00 7.64
CA ILE A 101 -9.63 5.25 8.42
C ILE A 101 -9.65 6.69 8.99
N LEU A 102 -9.91 7.68 8.17
CA LEU A 102 -9.94 9.09 8.60
C LEU A 102 -11.05 9.36 9.62
N VAL A 103 -12.24 8.77 9.40
CA VAL A 103 -13.35 8.90 10.35
C VAL A 103 -13.02 8.29 11.70
N LEU A 104 -12.42 7.10 11.73
CA LEU A 104 -12.04 6.43 12.97
C LEU A 104 -10.82 7.10 13.64
N ALA A 105 -9.89 7.65 12.86
CA ALA A 105 -8.66 8.24 13.37
C ALA A 105 -8.81 9.69 13.82
N VAL A 106 -9.65 10.48 13.17
CA VAL A 106 -9.79 11.92 13.48
C VAL A 106 -11.16 12.21 14.09
N VAL A 107 -12.25 11.91 13.36
CA VAL A 107 -13.61 12.24 13.84
C VAL A 107 -13.93 11.50 15.14
N ALA A 108 -13.54 10.22 15.25
CA ALA A 108 -13.77 9.45 16.46
C ALA A 108 -12.96 9.95 17.66
N VAL A 109 -11.72 10.42 17.45
CA VAL A 109 -10.89 11.01 18.52
C VAL A 109 -11.55 12.28 19.07
N PHE A 110 -11.93 13.21 18.19
CA PHE A 110 -12.62 14.43 18.62
C PHE A 110 -13.94 14.14 19.32
N PHE A 111 -14.76 13.27 18.71
CA PHE A 111 -16.04 12.88 19.30
C PHE A 111 -15.87 12.19 20.65
N SER A 112 -14.95 11.22 20.75
CA SER A 112 -14.66 10.53 22.01
C SER A 112 -14.14 11.50 23.07
N THR A 113 -13.25 12.42 22.71
CA THR A 113 -12.72 13.41 23.65
C THR A 113 -13.84 14.30 24.22
N ILE A 114 -14.71 14.81 23.36
CA ILE A 114 -15.82 15.65 23.78
C ILE A 114 -16.84 14.84 24.62
N PHE A 115 -17.25 13.69 24.09
CA PHE A 115 -18.29 12.86 24.73
C PHE A 115 -17.85 12.33 26.09
N VAL A 116 -16.64 11.74 26.15
CA VAL A 116 -16.10 11.16 27.38
C VAL A 116 -15.71 12.26 28.37
N GLY A 117 -15.07 13.34 27.91
CA GLY A 117 -14.66 14.44 28.76
C GLY A 117 -15.87 15.15 29.40
N TRP A 118 -16.92 15.42 28.60
CA TRP A 118 -18.13 16.06 29.09
C TRP A 118 -18.90 15.13 30.06
N SER A 119 -19.07 13.85 29.72
CA SER A 119 -19.74 12.90 30.61
C SER A 119 -19.01 12.66 31.93
N LEU A 120 -17.67 12.62 31.88
CA LEU A 120 -16.83 12.49 33.07
C LEU A 120 -16.93 13.73 33.96
N SER A 121 -16.88 14.95 33.39
CA SER A 121 -17.03 16.19 34.15
C SER A 121 -18.39 16.26 34.86
N TRP A 122 -19.46 15.80 34.18
CA TRP A 122 -20.81 15.76 34.76
C TRP A 122 -20.93 14.80 35.94
N VAL A 123 -20.25 13.64 35.88
CA VAL A 123 -20.32 12.62 36.95
C VAL A 123 -19.36 12.92 38.10
N SER A 124 -18.13 13.39 37.80
CA SER A 124 -17.09 13.62 38.79
C SER A 124 -17.08 15.04 39.40
N GLY A 125 -17.77 16.02 38.76
CA GLY A 125 -17.71 17.40 39.14
C GLY A 125 -16.35 18.09 38.95
N ILE A 126 -15.40 17.44 38.30
CA ILE A 126 -14.05 17.97 37.99
C ILE A 126 -14.15 18.91 36.79
N ASP A 127 -13.21 19.87 36.74
CA ASP A 127 -13.11 20.84 35.65
C ASP A 127 -13.15 20.17 34.23
N LEU A 128 -13.97 20.75 33.35
CA LEU A 128 -14.19 20.21 32.03
C LEU A 128 -12.91 20.09 31.20
N VAL A 129 -12.00 21.07 31.28
CA VAL A 129 -10.76 21.06 30.51
C VAL A 129 -9.84 19.94 30.98
N ALA A 130 -9.80 19.66 32.28
CA ALA A 130 -9.06 18.53 32.85
C ALA A 130 -9.66 17.17 32.40
N CYS A 131 -11.00 17.07 32.39
CA CYS A 131 -11.68 15.86 31.88
C CYS A 131 -11.50 15.67 30.37
N LEU A 132 -11.51 16.74 29.58
CA LEU A 132 -11.19 16.69 28.14
C LEU A 132 -9.75 16.26 27.90
N LEU A 133 -8.80 16.75 28.71
CA LEU A 133 -7.40 16.32 28.64
C LEU A 133 -7.24 14.83 28.86
N LEU A 134 -7.87 14.29 29.91
CA LEU A 134 -7.90 12.85 30.17
C LEU A 134 -8.53 12.09 29.01
N ALA A 135 -9.69 12.55 28.50
CA ALA A 135 -10.39 11.94 27.39
C ALA A 135 -9.52 11.92 26.10
N ALA A 136 -8.76 12.97 25.82
CA ALA A 136 -7.80 12.99 24.71
C ALA A 136 -6.69 11.94 24.90
N ILE A 137 -6.13 11.82 26.11
CA ILE A 137 -5.10 10.82 26.46
C ILE A 137 -5.61 9.41 26.19
N ILE A 138 -6.82 9.09 26.66
CA ILE A 138 -7.40 7.73 26.51
C ILE A 138 -7.99 7.47 25.13
N SER A 139 -8.05 8.45 24.24
CA SER A 139 -8.53 8.24 22.88
C SER A 139 -7.49 7.57 21.96
N THR A 140 -6.21 7.57 22.34
CA THR A 140 -5.15 6.80 21.61
C THR A 140 -5.44 5.31 21.61
N THR A 141 -5.13 4.60 20.52
CA THR A 141 -5.32 3.14 20.42
C THR A 141 -4.05 2.45 19.96
N ASP A 142 -3.70 1.31 20.58
CA ASP A 142 -2.56 0.51 20.18
C ASP A 142 -3.00 -0.68 19.31
N PRO A 143 -2.58 -0.75 18.04
CA PRO A 143 -2.97 -1.83 17.13
C PRO A 143 -2.13 -3.08 17.34
N SER A 144 -0.97 -3.00 18.01
CA SER A 144 0.04 -4.05 18.05
C SER A 144 -0.52 -5.38 18.57
N ALA A 145 -1.23 -5.34 19.69
CA ALA A 145 -1.88 -6.51 20.27
C ALA A 145 -2.98 -7.09 19.36
N VAL A 146 -3.81 -6.22 18.77
CA VAL A 146 -4.92 -6.62 17.90
C VAL A 146 -4.41 -7.23 16.61
N VAL A 147 -3.41 -6.60 15.98
CA VAL A 147 -2.80 -7.05 14.73
C VAL A 147 -2.05 -8.37 14.94
N SER A 148 -1.37 -8.54 16.07
CA SER A 148 -0.69 -9.82 16.38
C SER A 148 -1.69 -10.98 16.51
N ILE A 149 -2.83 -10.75 17.18
CA ILE A 149 -3.93 -11.73 17.25
C ILE A 149 -4.49 -12.02 15.86
N PHE A 150 -4.75 -10.99 15.04
CA PHE A 150 -5.28 -11.18 13.68
C PHE A 150 -4.34 -11.97 12.78
N ARG A 151 -3.03 -11.76 12.89
CA ARG A 151 -2.03 -12.55 12.17
C ARG A 151 -2.03 -14.03 12.61
N SER A 152 -2.23 -14.29 13.91
CA SER A 152 -2.26 -15.66 14.45
C SER A 152 -3.49 -16.47 14.04
N ILE A 153 -4.62 -15.80 13.72
CA ILE A 153 -5.90 -16.43 13.37
C ILE A 153 -6.28 -16.26 11.89
N ALA A 154 -5.34 -15.76 11.06
CA ALA A 154 -5.57 -15.49 9.64
C ALA A 154 -6.81 -14.60 9.36
N ALA A 155 -7.08 -13.61 10.20
CA ALA A 155 -8.19 -12.67 10.04
C ALA A 155 -8.11 -11.92 8.69
N PRO A 156 -9.25 -11.42 8.17
CA PRO A 156 -9.28 -10.71 6.90
C PRO A 156 -8.30 -9.53 6.86
N ARG A 157 -7.44 -9.50 5.83
CA ARG A 157 -6.37 -8.47 5.66
C ARG A 157 -6.91 -7.04 5.64
N ARG A 158 -8.14 -6.85 5.17
CA ARG A 158 -8.79 -5.53 5.16
C ARG A 158 -9.04 -5.01 6.57
N LEU A 159 -9.45 -5.89 7.50
CA LEU A 159 -9.70 -5.52 8.89
C LEU A 159 -8.41 -5.07 9.59
N ALA A 160 -7.31 -5.82 9.41
CA ALA A 160 -6.01 -5.44 9.93
C ALA A 160 -5.56 -4.07 9.40
N ARG A 161 -5.70 -3.82 8.09
CA ARG A 161 -5.35 -2.56 7.44
C ARG A 161 -6.14 -1.36 7.98
N ILE A 162 -7.45 -1.51 8.22
CA ILE A 162 -8.28 -0.44 8.78
C ILE A 162 -7.81 -0.09 10.19
N ILE A 163 -7.50 -1.10 11.02
CA ILE A 163 -7.05 -0.90 12.39
C ILE A 163 -5.64 -0.31 12.45
N GLU A 164 -4.71 -0.77 11.62
CA GLU A 164 -3.36 -0.20 11.52
C GLU A 164 -3.40 1.27 11.07
N GLY A 165 -4.25 1.58 10.08
CA GLY A 165 -4.44 2.95 9.59
C GLY A 165 -5.14 3.86 10.60
N GLU A 166 -6.16 3.35 11.29
CA GLU A 166 -6.84 4.06 12.38
C GLU A 166 -5.83 4.46 13.45
N SER A 167 -5.08 3.52 13.98
CA SER A 167 -4.20 3.75 15.11
C SER A 167 -3.06 4.73 14.79
N LEU A 168 -2.43 4.62 13.62
CA LEU A 168 -1.37 5.54 13.23
C LEU A 168 -1.83 7.01 13.21
N MET A 169 -3.00 7.26 12.62
CA MET A 169 -3.51 8.63 12.49
C MET A 169 -4.21 9.10 13.77
N ASN A 170 -4.78 8.16 14.56
CA ASN A 170 -5.39 8.43 15.84
C ASN A 170 -4.36 8.96 16.85
N ASP A 171 -3.19 8.31 16.98
CA ASP A 171 -2.14 8.77 17.87
C ASP A 171 -1.68 10.20 17.53
N ALA A 172 -1.52 10.50 16.25
CA ALA A 172 -1.17 11.84 15.79
C ALA A 172 -2.25 12.88 16.14
N ALA A 173 -3.53 12.56 15.94
CA ALA A 173 -4.65 13.45 16.27
C ALA A 173 -4.80 13.64 17.78
N ALA A 174 -4.68 12.56 18.57
CA ALA A 174 -4.81 12.59 20.02
C ALA A 174 -3.64 13.36 20.68
N ILE A 175 -2.39 13.17 20.23
CA ILE A 175 -1.24 13.90 20.75
C ILE A 175 -1.32 15.40 20.42
N ALA A 176 -1.78 15.75 19.20
CA ALA A 176 -2.02 17.14 18.85
C ALA A 176 -3.08 17.81 19.74
N LEU A 177 -4.19 17.07 20.00
CA LEU A 177 -5.26 17.53 20.88
C LEU A 177 -4.81 17.59 22.34
N PHE A 178 -4.03 16.61 22.80
CA PHE A 178 -3.38 16.60 24.11
C PHE A 178 -2.50 17.84 24.31
N GLY A 179 -1.63 18.15 23.35
CA GLY A 179 -0.75 19.32 23.45
C GLY A 179 -1.51 20.64 23.58
N LEU A 180 -2.63 20.77 22.86
CA LEU A 180 -3.52 21.92 22.94
C LEU A 180 -4.20 22.02 24.31
N LEU A 181 -4.82 20.93 24.79
CA LEU A 181 -5.53 20.89 26.08
C LEU A 181 -4.57 21.04 27.27
N MET A 182 -3.39 20.41 27.19
CA MET A 182 -2.31 20.58 28.19
C MET A 182 -1.89 22.03 28.30
N GLY A 183 -1.79 22.75 27.16
CA GLY A 183 -1.51 24.17 27.13
C GLY A 183 -2.57 25.01 27.85
N PHE A 184 -3.83 24.65 27.83
CA PHE A 184 -4.90 25.31 28.57
C PHE A 184 -4.80 25.03 30.06
N VAL A 185 -4.66 23.77 30.46
CA VAL A 185 -4.50 23.39 31.88
C VAL A 185 -3.29 24.04 32.51
N MET A 186 -2.14 24.12 31.81
CA MET A 186 -0.90 24.76 32.35
C MET A 186 -1.00 26.25 32.51
N ARG A 187 -1.83 26.92 31.71
CA ARG A 187 -2.00 28.39 31.80
C ARG A 187 -3.05 28.84 32.82
N GLY A 188 -3.85 27.90 33.35
CA GLY A 188 -4.95 28.16 34.28
C GLY A 188 -5.99 29.14 33.73
N VAL A 189 -6.21 29.14 32.42
CA VAL A 189 -7.14 30.05 31.75
C VAL A 189 -8.56 29.55 31.97
N PRO A 190 -9.43 30.28 32.67
CA PRO A 190 -10.80 29.86 32.96
C PRO A 190 -11.64 29.71 31.68
N ASP A 191 -11.38 30.55 30.67
CA ASP A 191 -12.05 30.51 29.38
C ASP A 191 -11.02 30.30 28.23
N PRO A 192 -10.81 29.07 27.74
CA PRO A 192 -9.94 28.83 26.60
C PRO A 192 -10.53 29.50 25.36
N SER A 193 -9.73 30.32 24.66
CA SER A 193 -10.16 30.87 23.37
C SER A 193 -10.19 29.78 22.28
N TRP A 194 -11.29 29.09 22.22
CA TRP A 194 -11.52 27.99 21.27
C TRP A 194 -11.29 28.42 19.82
N GLN A 195 -11.56 29.69 19.50
CA GLN A 195 -11.28 30.26 18.17
C GLN A 195 -9.81 30.17 17.80
N ASN A 196 -8.91 30.57 18.70
CA ASN A 196 -7.47 30.47 18.48
C ASN A 196 -6.99 29.02 18.43
N ALA A 197 -7.61 28.13 19.18
CA ALA A 197 -7.32 26.70 19.14
C ALA A 197 -7.69 26.06 17.79
N ILE A 198 -8.90 26.33 17.29
CA ILE A 198 -9.37 25.84 15.99
C ILE A 198 -8.51 26.36 14.84
N LEU A 199 -8.05 27.62 14.89
CA LEU A 199 -7.17 28.19 13.87
C LEU A 199 -5.75 27.62 13.93
N ARG A 200 -5.24 27.33 15.13
CA ARG A 200 -3.88 26.77 15.30
C ARG A 200 -3.78 25.28 14.92
N PHE A 201 -4.86 24.50 15.09
CA PHE A 201 -4.83 23.07 14.83
C PHE A 201 -4.46 22.72 13.36
N PRO A 202 -5.05 23.34 12.32
CA PRO A 202 -4.59 23.15 10.95
C PRO A 202 -3.13 23.56 10.71
N VAL A 203 -2.67 24.63 11.37
CA VAL A 203 -1.28 25.10 11.24
C VAL A 203 -0.30 24.08 11.83
N LEU A 204 -0.63 23.48 12.99
CA LEU A 204 0.16 22.42 13.60
C LEU A 204 0.27 21.20 12.70
N ILE A 205 -0.84 20.80 12.04
CA ILE A 205 -0.88 19.65 11.12
C ILE A 205 -0.13 19.96 9.82
N LEU A 206 -0.49 21.04 9.13
CA LEU A 206 0.09 21.37 7.82
C LEU A 206 1.59 21.70 7.95
N GLY A 207 1.98 22.39 9.02
CA GLY A 207 3.39 22.66 9.35
C GLY A 207 4.18 21.36 9.56
N GLY A 208 3.63 20.42 10.34
CA GLY A 208 4.23 19.09 10.55
C GLY A 208 4.37 18.32 9.24
N VAL A 209 3.31 18.25 8.43
CA VAL A 209 3.35 17.59 7.12
C VAL A 209 4.42 18.21 6.20
N ALA A 210 4.48 19.53 6.14
CA ALA A 210 5.44 20.23 5.29
C ALA A 210 6.90 19.93 5.70
N VAL A 211 7.20 20.03 7.00
CA VAL A 211 8.54 19.73 7.54
C VAL A 211 8.93 18.29 7.26
N GLY A 212 8.05 17.34 7.60
CA GLY A 212 8.31 15.92 7.38
C GLY A 212 8.55 15.58 5.92
N MET A 213 7.75 16.13 5.01
CA MET A 213 7.88 15.92 3.57
C MET A 213 9.18 16.52 3.01
N VAL A 214 9.55 17.74 3.41
CA VAL A 214 10.77 18.42 2.93
C VAL A 214 12.00 17.67 3.40
N LEU A 215 12.09 17.37 4.71
CA LEU A 215 13.24 16.66 5.28
C LEU A 215 13.37 15.24 4.70
N ALA A 216 12.27 14.51 4.55
CA ALA A 216 12.31 13.18 3.94
C ALA A 216 12.78 13.22 2.50
N ARG A 217 12.32 14.18 1.69
CA ARG A 217 12.79 14.35 0.31
C ARG A 217 14.26 14.70 0.23
N ALA A 218 14.72 15.62 1.07
CA ALA A 218 16.13 15.98 1.16
C ALA A 218 16.98 14.76 1.57
N MET A 219 16.51 13.99 2.56
CA MET A 219 17.21 12.80 3.03
C MET A 219 17.26 11.69 1.97
N VAL A 220 16.15 11.38 1.30
CA VAL A 220 16.12 10.39 0.20
C VAL A 220 17.02 10.83 -0.96
N PHE A 221 17.06 12.14 -1.26
CA PHE A 221 18.00 12.69 -2.25
C PHE A 221 19.44 12.46 -1.81
N LEU A 222 19.79 12.73 -0.54
CA LEU A 222 21.12 12.46 -0.01
C LEU A 222 21.48 10.97 -0.05
N MET A 223 20.55 10.09 0.33
CA MET A 223 20.73 8.63 0.25
C MET A 223 21.04 8.15 -1.17
N SER A 224 20.49 8.79 -2.20
CA SER A 224 20.74 8.40 -3.59
C SER A 224 22.18 8.63 -4.05
N PHE A 225 22.96 9.48 -3.39
CA PHE A 225 24.40 9.63 -3.63
C PHE A 225 25.25 8.58 -2.92
N LEU A 226 24.66 7.86 -1.96
CA LEU A 226 25.34 6.87 -1.13
C LEU A 226 24.98 5.42 -1.52
N ASP A 227 24.66 5.18 -2.79
CA ASP A 227 24.17 3.88 -3.29
C ASP A 227 25.09 2.68 -2.97
N ARG A 228 26.37 2.93 -2.71
CA ARG A 228 27.36 1.89 -2.36
C ARG A 228 27.59 1.73 -0.85
N HIS A 229 26.96 2.56 -0.02
CA HIS A 229 27.19 2.62 1.43
C HIS A 229 25.89 2.35 2.19
N GLU A 230 25.50 1.09 2.27
CA GLU A 230 24.26 0.66 2.89
C GLU A 230 24.14 1.09 4.35
N ALA A 231 25.20 0.90 5.16
CA ALA A 231 25.22 1.33 6.56
C ALA A 231 25.00 2.84 6.72
N ALA A 232 25.53 3.66 5.79
CA ALA A 232 25.29 5.10 5.80
C ALA A 232 23.84 5.44 5.46
N GLN A 233 23.22 4.77 4.49
CA GLN A 233 21.80 4.94 4.17
C GLN A 233 20.91 4.57 5.35
N ILE A 234 21.18 3.46 6.04
CA ILE A 234 20.45 3.04 7.24
C ILE A 234 20.63 4.09 8.35
N SER A 235 21.85 4.56 8.62
CA SER A 235 22.12 5.57 9.65
C SER A 235 21.38 6.88 9.38
N LEU A 236 21.36 7.34 8.11
CA LEU A 236 20.59 8.52 7.71
C LEU A 236 19.08 8.29 7.91
N SER A 237 18.58 7.10 7.62
CA SER A 237 17.17 6.77 7.85
C SER A 237 16.81 6.81 9.34
N VAL A 238 17.73 6.37 10.22
CA VAL A 238 17.53 6.43 11.68
C VAL A 238 17.52 7.88 12.19
N ALA A 239 18.36 8.75 11.66
CA ALA A 239 18.38 10.16 12.04
C ALA A 239 17.11 10.92 11.63
N LEU A 240 16.47 10.54 10.51
CA LEU A 240 15.36 11.30 9.91
C LEU A 240 14.17 11.54 10.83
N PRO A 241 13.57 10.53 11.53
CA PRO A 241 12.41 10.76 12.36
C PRO A 241 12.70 11.71 13.53
N TYR A 242 13.90 11.64 14.12
CA TYR A 242 14.29 12.54 15.20
C TYR A 242 14.49 13.97 14.71
N LEU A 243 15.17 14.14 13.57
CA LEU A 243 15.34 15.45 12.95
C LEU A 243 14.00 16.05 12.54
N ALA A 244 13.09 15.25 11.98
CA ALA A 244 11.76 15.72 11.60
C ALA A 244 10.93 16.13 12.82
N TYR A 245 10.99 15.34 13.90
CA TYR A 245 10.32 15.64 15.16
C TYR A 245 10.81 16.94 15.77
N ILE A 246 12.14 17.07 15.97
CA ILE A 246 12.75 18.24 16.60
C ILE A 246 12.55 19.49 15.73
N ALA A 247 12.76 19.38 14.41
CA ALA A 247 12.60 20.53 13.51
C ALA A 247 11.16 21.05 13.50
N ALA A 248 10.16 20.16 13.49
CA ALA A 248 8.76 20.58 13.52
C ALA A 248 8.43 21.27 14.85
N GLU A 249 8.82 20.69 15.97
CA GLU A 249 8.40 21.15 17.30
C GLU A 249 9.18 22.39 17.76
N GLN A 250 10.52 22.39 17.59
CA GLN A 250 11.39 23.47 18.13
C GLN A 250 11.54 24.65 17.17
N LEU A 251 11.54 24.42 15.82
CA LEU A 251 11.77 25.54 14.88
C LEU A 251 10.46 26.19 14.44
N LEU A 252 9.38 25.39 14.22
CA LEU A 252 8.13 25.88 13.63
C LEU A 252 6.94 25.84 14.61
N GLY A 253 7.10 25.28 15.81
CA GLY A 253 5.99 25.08 16.75
C GLY A 253 4.86 24.22 16.15
N ALA A 254 5.20 23.34 15.21
CA ALA A 254 4.29 22.40 14.56
C ALA A 254 4.32 21.02 15.23
N SER A 255 3.42 20.11 14.88
CA SER A 255 3.39 18.77 15.47
C SER A 255 4.56 17.90 15.00
N GLY A 256 5.49 17.57 15.92
CA GLY A 256 6.60 16.63 15.64
C GLY A 256 6.12 15.25 15.27
N VAL A 257 5.05 14.76 15.89
CA VAL A 257 4.42 13.47 15.58
C VAL A 257 3.95 13.39 14.13
N ILE A 258 3.24 14.42 13.67
CA ILE A 258 2.75 14.49 12.28
C ILE A 258 3.91 14.62 11.30
N ALA A 259 4.98 15.33 11.68
CA ALA A 259 6.18 15.45 10.86
C ALA A 259 6.86 14.08 10.65
N VAL A 260 6.97 13.26 11.70
CA VAL A 260 7.53 11.90 11.60
C VAL A 260 6.68 11.00 10.70
N VAL A 261 5.36 11.03 10.89
CA VAL A 261 4.42 10.23 10.04
C VAL A 261 4.52 10.67 8.58
N ALA A 262 4.50 11.98 8.31
CA ALA A 262 4.64 12.52 6.95
C ALA A 262 6.02 12.19 6.34
N ALA A 263 7.09 12.23 7.14
CA ALA A 263 8.42 11.84 6.71
C ALA A 263 8.48 10.36 6.31
N GLY A 264 7.98 9.46 7.17
CA GLY A 264 7.96 8.03 6.90
C GLY A 264 7.09 7.67 5.68
N MET A 265 5.91 8.30 5.53
CA MET A 265 5.08 8.13 4.33
C MET A 265 5.79 8.61 3.06
N THR A 266 6.52 9.74 3.14
CA THR A 266 7.28 10.27 2.00
C THR A 266 8.43 9.34 1.63
N VAL A 267 9.16 8.81 2.60
CA VAL A 267 10.21 7.80 2.38
C VAL A 267 9.63 6.55 1.72
N THR A 268 8.52 6.02 2.23
CA THR A 268 7.85 4.84 1.68
C THR A 268 7.45 4.99 0.21
N VAL A 269 7.09 6.21 -0.21
CA VAL A 269 6.74 6.50 -1.61
C VAL A 269 7.96 6.76 -2.49
N THR A 270 8.99 7.43 -1.96
CA THR A 270 10.11 7.97 -2.77
C THR A 270 11.36 7.10 -2.74
N ALA A 271 11.70 6.51 -1.60
CA ALA A 271 12.92 5.74 -1.42
C ALA A 271 13.00 4.48 -2.32
N PRO A 272 11.93 3.67 -2.51
CA PRO A 272 11.97 2.49 -3.37
C PRO A 272 12.34 2.78 -4.83
N GLY A 273 12.22 4.03 -5.28
CA GLY A 273 12.63 4.44 -6.61
C GLY A 273 14.01 5.11 -6.68
N SER A 274 14.67 5.29 -5.53
CA SER A 274 15.90 6.09 -5.41
C SER A 274 17.07 5.33 -4.79
N ILE A 275 16.82 4.26 -4.03
CA ILE A 275 17.84 3.40 -3.41
C ILE A 275 17.69 1.96 -3.91
N SER A 276 18.74 1.15 -3.71
CA SER A 276 18.74 -0.25 -4.16
C SER A 276 17.69 -1.10 -3.45
N PRO A 277 17.09 -2.12 -4.12
CA PRO A 277 16.11 -3.00 -3.48
C PRO A 277 16.63 -3.74 -2.24
N THR A 278 17.93 -4.08 -2.23
CA THR A 278 18.62 -4.70 -1.07
C THR A 278 18.70 -3.73 0.09
N SER A 279 19.21 -2.52 -0.14
CA SER A 279 19.30 -1.49 0.90
C SER A 279 17.92 -1.16 1.48
N TRP A 280 16.88 -1.14 0.63
CA TRP A 280 15.49 -0.96 1.08
C TRP A 280 15.01 -2.11 1.97
N ALA A 281 15.29 -3.37 1.59
CA ALA A 281 14.92 -4.54 2.37
C ALA A 281 15.62 -4.56 3.73
N ASN A 282 16.94 -4.37 3.74
CA ASN A 282 17.76 -4.37 4.95
C ASN A 282 17.41 -3.18 5.87
N MET A 283 17.12 -2.00 5.29
CA MET A 283 16.64 -0.85 6.06
C MET A 283 15.33 -1.18 6.78
N ARG A 284 14.37 -1.86 6.11
CA ARG A 284 13.11 -2.27 6.73
C ARG A 284 13.28 -3.33 7.80
N GLU A 285 14.24 -4.22 7.65
CA GLU A 285 14.59 -5.24 8.65
C GLU A 285 15.16 -4.61 9.90
N VAL A 286 16.14 -3.71 9.75
CA VAL A 286 16.72 -2.94 10.87
C VAL A 286 15.66 -2.12 11.59
N TRP A 287 14.78 -1.44 10.85
CA TRP A 287 13.66 -0.70 11.44
C TRP A 287 12.66 -1.62 12.16
N GLY A 288 12.44 -2.83 11.65
CA GLY A 288 11.63 -3.85 12.33
C GLY A 288 12.21 -4.22 13.69
N LEU A 289 13.52 -4.41 13.77
CA LEU A 289 14.23 -4.73 15.01
C LEU A 289 14.23 -3.55 16.00
N LEU A 290 14.54 -2.34 15.53
CA LEU A 290 14.52 -1.12 16.36
C LEU A 290 13.14 -0.87 16.96
N ALA A 291 12.08 -1.03 16.16
CA ALA A 291 10.71 -0.84 16.65
C ALA A 291 10.26 -1.94 17.61
N HIS A 292 10.70 -3.19 17.39
CA HIS A 292 10.45 -4.28 18.32
C HIS A 292 11.03 -3.96 19.71
N TRP A 293 12.29 -3.53 19.77
CA TRP A 293 12.93 -3.13 21.03
C TRP A 293 12.28 -1.88 21.62
N ALA A 294 12.06 -0.83 20.84
CA ALA A 294 11.43 0.40 21.31
C ALA A 294 10.02 0.12 21.87
N GLY A 295 9.19 -0.64 21.14
CA GLY A 295 7.85 -1.02 21.56
C GLY A 295 7.85 -1.83 22.85
N ALA A 296 8.72 -2.82 22.97
CA ALA A 296 8.82 -3.64 24.17
C ALA A 296 9.34 -2.86 25.37
N LEU A 297 10.40 -2.05 25.18
CA LEU A 297 10.94 -1.21 26.25
C LEU A 297 9.92 -0.19 26.75
N ILE A 298 9.17 0.43 25.86
CA ILE A 298 8.15 1.43 26.24
C ILE A 298 7.09 0.79 27.15
N PHE A 299 6.64 -0.45 26.84
CA PHE A 299 5.66 -1.17 27.65
C PHE A 299 6.20 -1.55 29.02
N VAL A 300 7.41 -2.10 29.08
CA VAL A 300 8.04 -2.51 30.37
C VAL A 300 8.31 -1.26 31.23
N LEU A 301 8.92 -0.22 30.67
CA LEU A 301 9.25 1.01 31.40
C LEU A 301 7.98 1.74 31.87
N ALA A 302 6.93 1.84 31.03
CA ALA A 302 5.65 2.39 31.44
C ALA A 302 4.98 1.55 32.54
N ALA A 303 5.07 0.23 32.46
CA ALA A 303 4.51 -0.68 33.46
C ALA A 303 5.25 -0.60 34.80
N LEU A 304 6.55 -0.29 34.83
CA LEU A 304 7.29 -0.03 36.06
C LEU A 304 6.73 1.15 36.88
N LEU A 305 6.06 2.11 36.20
CA LEU A 305 5.48 3.29 36.85
C LEU A 305 4.06 3.03 37.39
N ILE A 306 3.38 1.96 36.95
CA ILE A 306 1.98 1.67 37.31
C ILE A 306 1.78 1.58 38.82
N PRO A 307 2.58 0.83 39.64
CA PRO A 307 2.39 0.77 41.06
C PRO A 307 2.50 2.14 41.77
N ARG A 308 3.37 3.02 41.26
CA ARG A 308 3.52 4.38 41.78
C ARG A 308 2.33 5.27 41.44
N LEU A 309 1.80 5.14 40.20
CA LEU A 309 0.64 5.92 39.75
C LEU A 309 -0.68 5.47 40.42
N LEU A 310 -0.73 4.25 40.91
CA LEU A 310 -1.90 3.66 41.54
C LEU A 310 -1.78 3.59 43.08
N SER A 311 -0.82 4.24 43.71
CA SER A 311 -0.57 4.16 45.16
C SER A 311 -1.76 4.63 46.02
N ASP A 312 -2.53 5.62 45.54
CA ASP A 312 -3.57 6.30 46.31
C ASP A 312 -4.99 6.05 45.71
N VAL A 313 -5.21 4.87 45.10
CA VAL A 313 -6.50 4.50 44.49
C VAL A 313 -7.58 4.29 45.56
N THR A 314 -8.74 4.92 45.37
CA THR A 314 -9.94 4.75 46.20
C THR A 314 -11.01 3.89 45.48
N LEU A 315 -12.02 3.41 46.20
CA LEU A 315 -13.15 2.71 45.60
C LEU A 315 -13.93 3.59 44.62
N ALA A 316 -14.00 4.89 44.88
CA ALA A 316 -14.61 5.86 43.95
C ALA A 316 -13.85 5.94 42.61
N ASP A 317 -12.52 5.88 42.66
CA ASP A 317 -11.68 5.90 41.44
C ASP A 317 -11.92 4.64 40.60
N ILE A 318 -12.14 3.47 41.23
CA ILE A 318 -12.50 2.25 40.50
C ILE A 318 -13.85 2.41 39.79
N GLY A 319 -14.84 3.01 40.46
CA GLY A 319 -16.13 3.36 39.85
C GLY A 319 -15.98 4.27 38.64
N LEU A 320 -15.12 5.31 38.75
CA LEU A 320 -14.83 6.23 37.64
C LEU A 320 -14.07 5.54 36.48
N ILE A 321 -13.16 4.60 36.77
CA ILE A 321 -12.48 3.82 35.73
C ILE A 321 -13.49 2.97 34.94
N LEU A 322 -14.45 2.32 35.65
CA LEU A 322 -15.48 1.52 35.02
C LEU A 322 -16.44 2.39 34.17
N PHE A 323 -16.84 3.53 34.72
CA PHE A 323 -17.63 4.54 34.00
C PHE A 323 -16.91 5.00 32.73
N LEU A 324 -15.61 5.34 32.86
CA LEU A 324 -14.76 5.74 31.74
C LEU A 324 -14.69 4.68 30.65
N ALA A 325 -14.57 3.41 31.04
CA ALA A 325 -14.57 2.28 30.12
C ALA A 325 -15.89 2.16 29.32
N VAL A 326 -17.02 2.31 30.02
CA VAL A 326 -18.34 2.29 29.36
C VAL A 326 -18.52 3.50 28.45
N ALA A 327 -18.18 4.70 28.90
CA ALA A 327 -18.30 5.93 28.13
C ALA A 327 -17.44 5.90 26.85
N ALA A 328 -16.20 5.41 26.95
CA ALA A 328 -15.31 5.27 25.81
C ALA A 328 -15.82 4.23 24.80
N LEU A 329 -16.35 3.08 25.26
CA LEU A 329 -16.95 2.09 24.39
C LEU A 329 -18.23 2.62 23.71
N MET A 330 -19.07 3.37 24.44
CA MET A 330 -20.26 4.01 23.87
C MET A 330 -19.90 5.03 22.79
N ALA A 331 -18.93 5.92 23.06
CA ALA A 331 -18.46 6.89 22.08
C ALA A 331 -17.99 6.22 20.78
N ARG A 332 -17.21 5.15 20.92
CA ARG A 332 -16.71 4.37 19.78
C ARG A 332 -17.86 3.62 19.07
N ALA A 333 -18.82 3.09 19.81
CA ALA A 333 -19.99 2.41 19.25
C ALA A 333 -20.86 3.35 18.39
N VAL A 334 -21.08 4.60 18.83
CA VAL A 334 -21.83 5.62 18.07
C VAL A 334 -21.16 5.86 16.70
N ILE A 335 -19.85 5.96 16.65
CA ILE A 335 -19.12 6.14 15.38
C ILE A 335 -19.23 4.90 14.49
N LEU A 336 -18.97 3.71 15.04
CA LEU A 336 -18.92 2.46 14.28
C LEU A 336 -20.30 2.00 13.79
N PHE A 337 -21.34 2.17 14.59
CA PHE A 337 -22.69 1.68 14.29
C PHE A 337 -23.66 2.79 13.86
N GLY A 338 -23.33 4.06 14.10
CA GLY A 338 -24.08 5.23 13.66
C GLY A 338 -23.47 5.89 12.42
N LEU A 339 -22.32 6.56 12.58
CA LEU A 339 -21.72 7.39 11.53
C LEU A 339 -21.20 6.57 10.34
N LEU A 340 -20.47 5.51 10.58
CA LEU A 340 -19.84 4.74 9.51
C LEU A 340 -20.86 4.08 8.56
N PRO A 341 -21.98 3.48 9.03
CA PRO A 341 -23.04 3.01 8.14
C PRO A 341 -23.74 4.11 7.35
N THR A 342 -23.95 5.28 7.95
CA THR A 342 -24.59 6.42 7.26
C THR A 342 -23.72 6.92 6.11
N LEU A 343 -22.40 7.00 6.31
CA LEU A 343 -21.44 7.34 5.22
C LEU A 343 -21.43 6.27 4.13
N SER A 344 -21.57 5.00 4.50
CA SER A 344 -21.66 3.91 3.51
C SER A 344 -22.98 3.96 2.74
N PHE A 345 -24.09 4.30 3.38
CA PHE A 345 -25.38 4.51 2.73
C PHE A 345 -25.34 5.68 1.72
N LEU A 346 -24.66 6.77 2.07
CA LEU A 346 -24.41 7.92 1.19
C LEU A 346 -23.37 7.63 0.09
N ARG A 347 -22.84 6.42 -0.01
CA ARG A 347 -21.77 6.00 -0.97
C ARG A 347 -20.46 6.78 -0.83
N LEU A 348 -20.24 7.42 0.31
CA LEU A 348 -19.00 8.15 0.61
C LEU A 348 -17.92 7.22 1.17
N SER A 349 -18.30 6.06 1.70
CA SER A 349 -17.40 5.08 2.29
C SER A 349 -17.71 3.67 1.82
N PRO A 350 -16.70 2.79 1.60
CA PRO A 350 -16.93 1.38 1.41
C PRO A 350 -17.62 0.76 2.63
N LYS A 351 -18.52 -0.22 2.38
CA LYS A 351 -19.24 -0.91 3.47
C LYS A 351 -18.26 -1.69 4.35
N VAL A 352 -18.31 -1.42 5.66
CA VAL A 352 -17.64 -2.22 6.69
C VAL A 352 -18.68 -3.14 7.34
N GLU A 353 -18.44 -4.44 7.32
CA GLU A 353 -19.39 -5.45 7.80
C GLU A 353 -19.60 -5.37 9.33
N ARG A 354 -20.77 -5.82 9.81
CA ARG A 354 -21.09 -5.80 11.25
C ARG A 354 -20.07 -6.54 12.14
N PRO A 355 -19.61 -7.76 11.76
CA PRO A 355 -18.59 -8.45 12.54
C PRO A 355 -17.28 -7.66 12.65
N TYR A 356 -16.87 -6.98 11.56
CA TYR A 356 -15.67 -6.14 11.58
C TYR A 356 -15.82 -4.95 12.52
N ARG A 357 -16.99 -4.28 12.49
CA ARG A 357 -17.28 -3.15 13.39
C ARG A 357 -17.27 -3.59 14.86
N ALA A 358 -17.81 -4.76 15.17
CA ALA A 358 -17.79 -5.31 16.53
C ALA A 358 -16.34 -5.68 16.97
N ALA A 359 -15.54 -6.25 16.07
CA ALA A 359 -14.14 -6.55 16.35
C ALA A 359 -13.30 -5.26 16.56
N ILE A 360 -13.53 -4.21 15.76
CA ILE A 360 -12.90 -2.89 15.91
C ILE A 360 -13.32 -2.25 17.24
N LEU A 361 -14.60 -2.34 17.63
CA LEU A 361 -15.10 -1.80 18.89
C LEU A 361 -14.34 -2.39 20.09
N TRP A 362 -14.25 -3.73 20.14
CA TRP A 362 -13.61 -4.43 21.26
C TRP A 362 -12.08 -4.39 21.18
N GLY A 363 -11.52 -4.32 19.99
CA GLY A 363 -10.07 -4.25 19.72
C GLY A 363 -9.45 -2.88 19.97
N GLY A 364 -10.17 -1.91 20.52
CA GLY A 364 -9.63 -0.59 20.88
C GLY A 364 -8.77 -0.62 22.14
N LEU A 365 -7.73 -1.44 22.15
CA LEU A 365 -6.78 -1.53 23.27
C LEU A 365 -5.99 -0.24 23.44
N ARG A 366 -5.70 0.12 24.68
CA ARG A 366 -4.83 1.27 24.98
C ARG A 366 -3.40 0.79 25.22
N GLY A 367 -2.46 1.54 24.67
CA GLY A 367 -1.06 1.16 24.69
C GLY A 367 -0.18 2.03 25.57
N ALA A 368 1.11 1.90 25.33
CA ALA A 368 2.12 2.65 26.03
C ALA A 368 1.99 4.17 25.84
N VAL A 369 1.51 4.63 24.68
CA VAL A 369 1.31 6.07 24.39
C VAL A 369 0.37 6.71 25.42
N THR A 370 -0.74 6.04 25.77
CA THR A 370 -1.69 6.50 26.80
C THR A 370 -0.99 6.70 28.15
N LEU A 371 -0.16 5.73 28.57
CA LEU A 371 0.60 5.82 29.84
C LEU A 371 1.65 6.93 29.83
N VAL A 372 2.32 7.12 28.69
CA VAL A 372 3.32 8.17 28.49
C VAL A 372 2.69 9.56 28.57
N LEU A 373 1.54 9.76 27.93
CA LEU A 373 0.84 11.05 28.00
C LEU A 373 0.30 11.31 29.43
N ALA A 374 -0.19 10.29 30.12
CA ALA A 374 -0.56 10.40 31.53
C ALA A 374 0.66 10.77 32.41
N LEU A 375 1.82 10.15 32.17
CA LEU A 375 3.06 10.48 32.85
C LEU A 375 3.48 11.95 32.60
N ALA A 376 3.35 12.43 31.37
CA ALA A 376 3.67 13.81 31.03
C ALA A 376 2.83 14.85 31.84
N VAL A 377 1.56 14.51 32.09
CA VAL A 377 0.70 15.33 32.95
C VAL A 377 1.14 15.24 34.41
N THR A 378 1.42 14.03 34.93
CA THR A 378 1.76 13.81 36.33
C THR A 378 3.14 14.37 36.72
N GLU A 379 4.08 14.43 35.80
CA GLU A 379 5.41 15.06 36.00
C GLU A 379 5.40 16.57 35.95
N SER A 380 4.40 17.18 35.31
CA SER A 380 4.35 18.64 35.14
C SER A 380 3.91 19.33 36.40
N LEU A 381 4.82 20.07 37.05
CA LEU A 381 4.54 20.90 38.24
C LEU A 381 3.58 22.08 37.97
N ARG A 382 3.36 22.41 36.69
CA ARG A 382 2.44 23.51 36.29
C ARG A 382 0.98 23.03 36.23
N VAL A 383 0.74 21.72 36.33
CA VAL A 383 -0.63 21.13 36.35
C VAL A 383 -1.11 21.07 37.81
N PRO A 384 -2.38 21.40 38.09
CA PRO A 384 -2.95 21.30 39.44
C PRO A 384 -2.82 19.88 40.01
N PRO A 385 -2.54 19.72 41.33
CA PRO A 385 -2.31 18.44 41.98
C PRO A 385 -3.49 17.45 41.78
N GLU A 386 -4.73 17.97 41.85
CA GLU A 386 -5.96 17.18 41.66
C GLU A 386 -6.03 16.61 40.25
N THR A 387 -5.75 17.42 39.22
CA THR A 387 -5.70 16.99 37.83
C THR A 387 -4.60 15.95 37.62
N ARG A 388 -3.41 16.12 38.21
CA ARG A 388 -2.32 15.13 38.13
C ARG A 388 -2.72 13.81 38.72
N ARG A 389 -3.33 13.82 39.91
CA ARG A 389 -3.82 12.59 40.57
C ARG A 389 -4.91 11.91 39.72
N MET A 390 -5.92 12.66 39.27
CA MET A 390 -7.01 12.15 38.45
C MET A 390 -6.49 11.50 37.16
N VAL A 391 -5.67 12.20 36.39
CA VAL A 391 -5.11 11.71 35.13
C VAL A 391 -4.24 10.47 35.37
N GLY A 392 -3.37 10.51 36.39
CA GLY A 392 -2.49 9.40 36.75
C GLY A 392 -3.28 8.12 37.06
N ILE A 393 -4.29 8.20 37.92
CA ILE A 393 -5.08 7.06 38.32
C ILE A 393 -6.02 6.58 37.21
N LEU A 394 -6.82 7.48 36.63
CA LEU A 394 -7.86 7.07 35.68
C LEU A 394 -7.28 6.61 34.34
N ALA A 395 -6.26 7.28 33.80
CA ALA A 395 -5.63 6.83 32.55
C ALA A 395 -4.91 5.50 32.73
N THR A 396 -4.18 5.32 33.84
CA THR A 396 -3.48 4.07 34.12
C THR A 396 -4.45 2.94 34.38
N GLY A 397 -5.46 3.15 35.23
CA GLY A 397 -6.47 2.16 35.54
C GLY A 397 -7.26 1.73 34.32
N TYR A 398 -7.64 2.68 33.47
CA TYR A 398 -8.32 2.40 32.21
C TYR A 398 -7.44 1.63 31.22
N THR A 399 -6.16 1.99 31.11
CA THR A 399 -5.20 1.26 30.26
C THR A 399 -5.06 -0.20 30.74
N LEU A 400 -4.90 -0.42 32.06
CA LEU A 400 -4.88 -1.78 32.63
C LEU A 400 -6.18 -2.54 32.35
N PHE A 401 -7.33 -1.90 32.51
CA PHE A 401 -8.62 -2.51 32.18
C PHE A 401 -8.65 -2.97 30.72
N THR A 402 -8.25 -2.12 29.77
CA THR A 402 -8.26 -2.49 28.36
C THR A 402 -7.27 -3.60 28.04
N LEU A 403 -6.05 -3.57 28.60
CA LEU A 403 -5.04 -4.60 28.37
C LEU A 403 -5.47 -5.94 28.98
N VAL A 404 -5.95 -5.95 30.24
CA VAL A 404 -6.29 -7.19 30.95
C VAL A 404 -7.62 -7.74 30.49
N VAL A 405 -8.68 -6.93 30.42
CA VAL A 405 -10.03 -7.41 30.10
C VAL A 405 -10.22 -7.54 28.60
N GLN A 406 -10.05 -6.47 27.84
CA GLN A 406 -10.27 -6.51 26.40
C GLN A 406 -9.19 -7.34 25.69
N GLY A 407 -7.91 -7.19 26.06
CA GLY A 407 -6.80 -7.92 25.47
C GLY A 407 -6.91 -9.43 25.63
N SER A 408 -7.25 -9.93 26.83
CA SER A 408 -7.43 -11.36 27.08
C SER A 408 -8.69 -11.94 26.44
N THR A 409 -9.78 -11.17 26.36
CA THR A 409 -11.05 -11.62 25.80
C THR A 409 -11.20 -11.41 24.30
N LEU A 410 -10.30 -10.62 23.66
CA LEU A 410 -10.38 -10.28 22.24
C LEU A 410 -10.40 -11.54 21.36
N ARG A 411 -9.56 -12.53 21.64
CA ARG A 411 -9.54 -13.79 20.89
C ARG A 411 -10.88 -14.53 20.96
N TRP A 412 -11.50 -14.55 22.13
CA TRP A 412 -12.82 -15.15 22.34
C TRP A 412 -13.91 -14.37 21.55
N VAL A 413 -13.88 -13.04 21.58
CA VAL A 413 -14.80 -12.19 20.80
C VAL A 413 -14.67 -12.47 19.31
N ILE A 414 -13.44 -12.54 18.78
CA ILE A 414 -13.19 -12.84 17.37
C ILE A 414 -13.74 -14.20 16.98
N GLY A 415 -13.53 -15.23 17.82
CA GLY A 415 -14.09 -16.56 17.63
C GLY A 415 -15.61 -16.58 17.65
N ARG A 416 -16.22 -15.78 18.56
CA ARG A 416 -17.69 -15.65 18.64
C ARG A 416 -18.28 -14.94 17.41
N LEU A 417 -17.52 -14.01 16.81
CA LEU A 417 -17.91 -13.32 15.58
C LEU A 417 -17.65 -14.15 14.31
N GLY A 418 -17.04 -15.34 14.45
CA GLY A 418 -16.72 -16.24 13.35
C GLY A 418 -15.65 -15.70 12.40
N LEU A 419 -14.83 -14.74 12.84
CA LEU A 419 -13.75 -14.13 12.04
C LEU A 419 -12.47 -14.97 12.01
N ASP A 420 -12.39 -16.01 12.84
CA ASP A 420 -11.33 -17.02 12.93
C ASP A 420 -11.63 -18.28 12.10
N ARG A 421 -12.81 -18.36 11.51
CA ARG A 421 -13.23 -19.50 10.70
C ARG A 421 -13.06 -19.19 9.22
N LEU A 422 -12.61 -20.19 8.49
CA LEU A 422 -12.69 -20.17 7.04
C LEU A 422 -14.17 -20.05 6.64
N SER A 423 -14.47 -19.29 5.61
CA SER A 423 -15.82 -19.33 5.01
C SER A 423 -16.16 -20.78 4.63
N ALA A 424 -17.43 -21.14 4.58
CA ALA A 424 -17.85 -22.48 4.14
C ALA A 424 -17.22 -22.87 2.81
N LEU A 425 -17.06 -21.88 1.93
CA LEU A 425 -16.41 -22.01 0.63
C LEU A 425 -14.90 -22.26 0.76
N ASP A 426 -14.20 -21.49 1.59
CA ASP A 426 -12.76 -21.68 1.80
C ASP A 426 -12.48 -23.00 2.53
N ALA A 427 -13.37 -23.44 3.42
CA ALA A 427 -13.27 -24.74 4.10
C ALA A 427 -13.44 -25.92 3.13
N ALA A 428 -14.40 -25.84 2.20
CA ALA A 428 -14.59 -26.84 1.15
C ALA A 428 -13.39 -26.86 0.19
N LEU A 429 -12.89 -25.68 -0.19
CA LEU A 429 -11.67 -25.57 -1.01
C LEU A 429 -10.45 -26.15 -0.29
N ALA A 430 -10.27 -25.89 1.01
CA ALA A 430 -9.16 -26.44 1.77
C ALA A 430 -9.13 -27.97 1.71
N LYS A 431 -10.27 -28.63 1.81
CA LYS A 431 -10.38 -30.10 1.66
C LYS A 431 -9.93 -30.55 0.27
N GLN A 432 -10.37 -29.86 -0.80
CA GLN A 432 -9.94 -30.15 -2.17
C GLN A 432 -8.45 -29.93 -2.37
N VAL A 433 -7.91 -28.81 -1.87
CA VAL A 433 -6.47 -28.50 -1.95
C VAL A 433 -5.63 -29.55 -1.24
N ILE A 434 -6.06 -30.01 -0.03
CA ILE A 434 -5.36 -31.07 0.70
C ILE A 434 -5.34 -32.37 -0.12
N ALA A 435 -6.46 -32.78 -0.71
CA ALA A 435 -6.52 -34.00 -1.53
C ALA A 435 -5.58 -33.92 -2.74
N VAL A 436 -5.60 -32.81 -3.48
CA VAL A 436 -4.72 -32.60 -4.65
C VAL A 436 -3.24 -32.47 -4.24
N ALA A 437 -2.94 -31.79 -3.13
CA ALA A 437 -1.58 -31.65 -2.62
C ALA A 437 -1.01 -33.03 -2.24
N LEU A 438 -1.77 -33.85 -1.52
CA LEU A 438 -1.36 -35.20 -1.15
C LEU A 438 -1.14 -36.09 -2.37
N GLN A 439 -1.99 -35.96 -3.42
CA GLN A 439 -1.77 -36.69 -4.67
C GLN A 439 -0.46 -36.26 -5.36
N THR A 440 -0.16 -34.97 -5.44
CA THR A 440 1.10 -34.46 -6.01
C THR A 440 2.30 -34.94 -5.21
N VAL A 441 2.24 -34.82 -3.86
CA VAL A 441 3.31 -35.31 -2.98
C VAL A 441 3.53 -36.82 -3.15
N ARG A 442 2.46 -37.62 -3.33
CA ARG A 442 2.60 -39.07 -3.62
C ARG A 442 3.36 -39.29 -4.93
N GLU A 443 3.07 -38.53 -5.99
CA GLU A 443 3.76 -38.63 -7.28
C GLU A 443 5.25 -38.26 -7.09
N ASP A 444 5.55 -37.15 -6.41
CA ASP A 444 6.92 -36.65 -6.17
C ASP A 444 7.72 -37.61 -5.27
N VAL A 445 7.11 -38.16 -4.20
CA VAL A 445 7.75 -39.14 -3.31
C VAL A 445 8.04 -40.44 -4.06
N ALA A 446 7.11 -40.90 -4.92
CA ALA A 446 7.32 -42.10 -5.72
C ALA A 446 8.47 -41.92 -6.72
N GLU A 447 8.65 -40.74 -7.28
CA GLU A 447 9.79 -40.41 -8.15
C GLU A 447 11.10 -40.31 -7.35
N THR A 448 11.07 -39.64 -6.20
CA THR A 448 12.23 -39.49 -5.30
C THR A 448 12.72 -40.83 -4.79
N THR A 449 11.80 -41.73 -4.35
CA THR A 449 12.18 -43.06 -3.82
C THR A 449 12.78 -43.99 -4.86
N LYS A 450 12.51 -43.79 -6.15
CA LYS A 450 13.16 -44.57 -7.24
C LYS A 450 14.64 -44.24 -7.39
N ASN A 451 15.06 -43.05 -6.99
CA ASN A 451 16.45 -42.59 -7.11
C ASN A 451 17.33 -42.97 -5.91
N TYR A 452 16.72 -43.54 -4.87
CA TYR A 452 17.40 -43.99 -3.67
C TYR A 452 17.22 -45.50 -3.48
N ASP A 453 18.27 -46.20 -3.08
CA ASP A 453 18.25 -47.66 -2.78
C ASP A 453 17.66 -47.89 -1.37
N LEU A 454 16.34 -47.63 -1.24
CA LEU A 454 15.63 -47.80 0.02
C LEU A 454 15.01 -49.18 0.13
N SER A 455 14.92 -49.70 1.37
CA SER A 455 14.27 -51.00 1.67
C SER A 455 12.82 -51.02 1.14
N HIS A 456 12.50 -52.01 0.30
CA HIS A 456 11.18 -52.16 -0.30
C HIS A 456 10.06 -52.29 0.73
N GLU A 457 10.33 -52.88 1.90
CA GLU A 457 9.35 -53.04 2.97
C GLU A 457 8.99 -51.72 3.62
N THR A 458 10.00 -50.87 3.88
CA THR A 458 9.80 -49.53 4.43
C THR A 458 9.03 -48.65 3.44
N VAL A 459 9.43 -48.65 2.17
CA VAL A 459 8.74 -47.85 1.11
C VAL A 459 7.29 -48.30 0.99
N ARG A 460 7.00 -49.60 1.06
CA ARG A 460 5.64 -50.14 0.94
C ARG A 460 4.77 -49.80 2.15
N SER A 461 5.34 -49.86 3.39
CA SER A 461 4.61 -49.52 4.61
C SER A 461 4.24 -48.03 4.64
N GLU A 462 5.18 -47.14 4.28
CA GLU A 462 4.94 -45.71 4.24
C GLU A 462 4.00 -45.34 3.09
N ALA A 463 4.12 -45.96 1.93
CA ALA A 463 3.19 -45.74 0.80
C ALA A 463 1.76 -46.14 1.16
N LYS A 464 1.57 -47.20 1.98
CA LYS A 464 0.24 -47.60 2.47
C LYS A 464 -0.34 -46.57 3.43
N ALA A 465 0.45 -46.14 4.46
CA ALA A 465 0.02 -45.13 5.42
C ALA A 465 -0.34 -43.80 4.69
N PHE A 466 0.46 -43.40 3.68
CA PHE A 466 0.20 -42.24 2.87
C PHE A 466 -1.05 -42.40 2.00
N GLY A 467 -1.27 -43.62 1.44
CA GLY A 467 -2.49 -43.96 0.68
C GLY A 467 -3.75 -43.82 1.52
N GLU A 468 -3.76 -44.32 2.76
CA GLU A 468 -4.90 -44.18 3.68
C GLU A 468 -5.22 -42.72 4.01
N ARG A 469 -4.17 -41.88 4.19
CA ARG A 469 -4.33 -40.43 4.37
C ARG A 469 -4.90 -39.73 3.15
N LEU A 470 -4.45 -40.10 1.94
CA LEU A 470 -4.96 -39.59 0.67
C LEU A 470 -6.43 -39.96 0.47
N ASP A 471 -6.78 -41.21 0.67
CA ASP A 471 -8.16 -41.72 0.54
C ASP A 471 -9.12 -41.01 1.52
N GLY A 472 -8.66 -40.77 2.75
CA GLY A 472 -9.40 -39.98 3.72
C GLY A 472 -9.63 -38.54 3.25
N ALA A 473 -8.62 -37.90 2.65
CA ALA A 473 -8.71 -36.53 2.13
C ALA A 473 -9.63 -36.45 0.89
N VAL A 474 -9.58 -37.46 0.00
CA VAL A 474 -10.45 -37.53 -1.18
C VAL A 474 -11.92 -37.69 -0.77
N LYS A 475 -12.22 -38.60 0.16
CA LYS A 475 -13.57 -38.78 0.70
C LYS A 475 -14.10 -37.52 1.37
N ALA A 476 -13.25 -36.80 2.12
CA ALA A 476 -13.62 -35.54 2.75
C ALA A 476 -13.86 -34.41 1.70
N ALA A 477 -13.19 -34.45 0.55
CA ALA A 477 -13.41 -33.53 -0.55
C ALA A 477 -14.70 -33.85 -1.34
N GLU A 478 -15.00 -35.13 -1.57
CA GLU A 478 -16.22 -35.59 -2.26
C GLU A 478 -17.50 -35.31 -1.47
N THR A 479 -17.47 -35.43 -0.14
CA THR A 479 -18.61 -35.10 0.73
C THR A 479 -18.94 -33.62 0.83
N SER A 480 -18.15 -32.73 0.20
CA SER A 480 -18.40 -31.29 0.17
C SER A 480 -19.06 -30.85 -1.16
N GLU A 481 -20.17 -31.51 -1.56
CA GLU A 481 -20.88 -31.32 -2.83
C GLU A 481 -21.49 -29.89 -3.04
N ASP A 482 -21.53 -29.01 -2.05
CA ASP A 482 -22.25 -27.75 -2.09
C ASP A 482 -21.48 -26.56 -2.70
N VAL A 483 -20.36 -26.76 -3.39
CA VAL A 483 -19.65 -25.66 -4.04
C VAL A 483 -20.20 -25.40 -5.43
N LEU A 484 -21.00 -24.33 -5.58
CA LEU A 484 -21.57 -23.89 -6.85
C LEU A 484 -20.45 -23.63 -7.89
N ASP A 485 -20.70 -23.93 -9.15
CA ASP A 485 -19.77 -23.66 -10.27
C ASP A 485 -19.27 -22.21 -10.27
N ARG A 486 -20.14 -21.25 -9.91
CA ARG A 486 -19.79 -19.83 -9.77
C ARG A 486 -18.70 -19.60 -8.73
N ASP A 487 -18.74 -20.31 -7.63
CA ASP A 487 -17.80 -20.17 -6.52
C ASP A 487 -16.47 -20.84 -6.86
N ARG A 488 -16.50 -21.98 -7.56
CA ARG A 488 -15.28 -22.63 -8.10
C ARG A 488 -14.55 -21.73 -9.10
N ILE A 489 -15.30 -21.03 -9.97
CA ILE A 489 -14.72 -20.04 -10.90
C ILE A 489 -14.08 -18.88 -10.12
N THR A 490 -14.77 -18.35 -9.10
CA THR A 490 -14.26 -17.26 -8.28
C THR A 490 -12.97 -17.66 -7.56
N LEU A 491 -12.92 -18.85 -7.00
CA LEU A 491 -11.74 -19.39 -6.33
C LEU A 491 -10.59 -19.63 -7.31
N GLY A 492 -10.89 -20.19 -8.48
CA GLY A 492 -9.90 -20.35 -9.56
C GLY A 492 -9.31 -19.01 -10.00
N LEU A 493 -10.12 -17.94 -10.10
CA LEU A 493 -9.64 -16.59 -10.43
C LEU A 493 -8.75 -16.02 -9.33
N VAL A 494 -9.11 -16.23 -8.06
CA VAL A 494 -8.29 -15.81 -6.92
C VAL A 494 -6.98 -16.57 -6.89
N ALA A 495 -7.00 -17.89 -7.15
CA ALA A 495 -5.80 -18.72 -7.21
C ALA A 495 -4.88 -18.29 -8.37
N LEU A 496 -5.45 -18.02 -9.55
CA LEU A 496 -4.70 -17.51 -10.70
C LEU A 496 -4.02 -16.17 -10.41
N ALA A 497 -4.74 -15.22 -9.81
CA ALA A 497 -4.18 -13.93 -9.42
C ALA A 497 -3.15 -14.06 -8.29
N SER A 498 -3.30 -15.03 -7.39
CA SER A 498 -2.30 -15.32 -6.35
C SER A 498 -1.02 -15.89 -6.95
N ALA A 499 -1.11 -16.82 -7.91
CA ALA A 499 0.04 -17.33 -8.64
C ALA A 499 0.75 -16.23 -9.44
N GLU A 500 0.00 -15.33 -10.08
CA GLU A 500 0.56 -14.12 -10.72
C GLU A 500 1.38 -13.28 -9.74
N ARG A 501 0.86 -13.11 -8.53
CA ARG A 501 1.55 -12.38 -7.46
C ARG A 501 2.86 -13.06 -7.06
N ASP A 502 2.84 -14.38 -6.90
CA ASP A 502 4.02 -15.14 -6.48
C ASP A 502 5.13 -15.07 -7.54
N ILE A 503 4.78 -15.20 -8.83
CA ILE A 503 5.73 -15.02 -9.95
C ILE A 503 6.33 -13.61 -9.93
N VAL A 504 5.52 -12.56 -9.72
CA VAL A 504 6.01 -11.18 -9.64
C VAL A 504 6.96 -11.00 -8.45
N ILE A 505 6.65 -11.58 -7.28
CA ILE A 505 7.51 -11.52 -6.09
C ILE A 505 8.83 -12.25 -6.35
N GLU A 506 8.80 -13.39 -7.01
CA GLU A 506 9.99 -14.14 -7.39
C GLU A 506 10.87 -13.33 -8.35
N ARG A 507 10.29 -12.78 -9.43
CA ARG A 507 10.97 -11.87 -10.36
C ARG A 507 11.54 -10.61 -9.67
N PHE A 508 10.87 -10.15 -8.62
CA PHE A 508 11.37 -9.05 -7.78
C PHE A 508 12.55 -9.49 -6.90
N ARG A 509 12.47 -10.64 -6.25
CA ARG A 509 13.59 -11.22 -5.46
C ARG A 509 14.83 -11.42 -6.32
N GLU A 510 14.65 -11.87 -7.54
CA GLU A 510 15.71 -11.98 -8.54
C GLU A 510 16.23 -10.62 -9.06
N ARG A 511 15.78 -9.48 -8.52
CA ARG A 511 16.11 -8.11 -8.98
C ARG A 511 15.77 -7.81 -10.44
N ALA A 512 14.85 -8.63 -11.04
CA ALA A 512 14.38 -8.43 -12.42
C ALA A 512 13.64 -7.13 -12.60
N VAL A 513 12.97 -6.70 -11.54
CA VAL A 513 12.00 -5.63 -11.57
C VAL A 513 12.35 -4.65 -10.46
N SER A 514 12.26 -3.36 -10.74
CA SER A 514 12.45 -2.35 -9.70
C SER A 514 11.31 -2.41 -8.68
N THR A 515 11.58 -2.07 -7.42
CA THR A 515 10.60 -2.05 -6.32
C THR A 515 9.33 -1.30 -6.70
N ARG A 516 9.47 -0.16 -7.36
CA ARG A 516 8.35 0.69 -7.79
C ARG A 516 7.42 0.01 -8.81
N LEU A 517 8.01 -0.75 -9.75
CA LEU A 517 7.23 -1.48 -10.76
C LEU A 517 6.57 -2.71 -10.15
N ALA A 518 7.30 -3.44 -9.30
CA ALA A 518 6.76 -4.57 -8.56
C ALA A 518 5.56 -4.15 -7.69
N ASP A 519 5.70 -3.08 -6.90
CA ASP A 519 4.60 -2.55 -6.08
C ASP A 519 3.37 -2.17 -6.91
N ARG A 520 3.59 -1.60 -8.09
CA ARG A 520 2.48 -1.23 -8.97
C ARG A 520 1.76 -2.47 -9.51
N VAL A 521 2.49 -3.45 -10.02
CA VAL A 521 1.91 -4.70 -10.54
C VAL A 521 1.23 -5.48 -9.42
N LEU A 522 1.86 -5.60 -8.25
CA LEU A 522 1.28 -6.23 -7.07
C LEU A 522 -0.01 -5.53 -6.61
N SER A 523 -0.06 -4.20 -6.65
CA SER A 523 -1.28 -3.45 -6.34
C SER A 523 -2.41 -3.73 -7.35
N ASP A 524 -2.09 -3.88 -8.64
CA ASP A 524 -3.06 -4.23 -9.67
C ASP A 524 -3.58 -5.65 -9.47
N ILE A 525 -2.71 -6.61 -9.14
CA ILE A 525 -3.08 -8.00 -8.80
C ILE A 525 -3.98 -8.07 -7.57
N ASP A 526 -3.69 -7.30 -6.53
CA ASP A 526 -4.54 -7.27 -5.34
C ASP A 526 -5.95 -6.73 -5.63
N ARG A 527 -6.06 -5.75 -6.55
CA ARG A 527 -7.36 -5.28 -7.04
C ARG A 527 -8.10 -6.36 -7.82
N LEU A 528 -7.38 -7.18 -8.61
CA LEU A 528 -7.95 -8.33 -9.30
C LEU A 528 -8.52 -9.34 -8.31
N VAL A 529 -7.77 -9.69 -7.26
CA VAL A 529 -8.21 -10.61 -6.20
C VAL A 529 -9.45 -10.09 -5.49
N GLU A 530 -9.45 -8.82 -5.09
CA GLU A 530 -10.59 -8.22 -4.38
C GLU A 530 -11.84 -8.14 -5.26
N ALA A 531 -11.69 -7.71 -6.52
CA ALA A 531 -12.77 -7.62 -7.48
C ALA A 531 -13.34 -9.01 -7.85
N ALA A 532 -12.47 -10.03 -7.94
CA ALA A 532 -12.90 -11.40 -8.14
C ALA A 532 -13.74 -11.91 -6.95
N ARG A 533 -13.31 -11.64 -5.72
CA ARG A 533 -14.04 -12.04 -4.51
C ARG A 533 -15.41 -11.36 -4.39
N GLN A 534 -15.50 -10.06 -4.73
CA GLN A 534 -16.73 -9.29 -4.59
C GLN A 534 -17.75 -9.58 -5.71
N SER A 535 -17.32 -9.72 -6.95
CA SER A 535 -18.17 -9.75 -8.12
C SER A 535 -17.84 -10.89 -9.11
N GLY A 536 -17.01 -11.85 -8.70
CA GLY A 536 -16.64 -13.00 -9.50
C GLY A 536 -15.99 -12.64 -10.84
N ARG A 537 -16.38 -13.34 -11.92
CA ARG A 537 -15.86 -13.14 -13.28
C ARG A 537 -16.00 -11.70 -13.80
N THR A 538 -17.11 -11.03 -13.49
CA THR A 538 -17.38 -9.66 -13.96
C THR A 538 -16.47 -8.65 -13.28
N GLY A 539 -16.24 -8.81 -11.99
CA GLY A 539 -15.30 -7.98 -11.23
C GLY A 539 -13.87 -8.14 -11.73
N TYR A 540 -13.42 -9.39 -11.90
CA TYR A 540 -12.09 -9.69 -12.42
C TYR A 540 -11.85 -9.05 -13.80
N ARG A 541 -12.80 -9.18 -14.74
CA ARG A 541 -12.70 -8.57 -16.08
C ARG A 541 -12.61 -7.05 -16.02
N ARG A 542 -13.39 -6.41 -15.14
CA ARG A 542 -13.34 -4.95 -14.95
C ARG A 542 -11.97 -4.52 -14.43
N ALA A 543 -11.48 -5.14 -13.36
CA ALA A 543 -10.18 -4.83 -12.79
C ALA A 543 -9.02 -5.09 -13.78
N ALA A 544 -9.09 -6.15 -14.59
CA ALA A 544 -8.11 -6.44 -15.63
C ALA A 544 -8.05 -5.34 -16.71
N ARG A 545 -9.20 -4.80 -17.14
CA ARG A 545 -9.24 -3.66 -18.07
C ARG A 545 -8.67 -2.40 -17.46
N GLU A 546 -8.99 -2.13 -16.18
CA GLU A 546 -8.47 -0.96 -15.46
C GLU A 546 -6.96 -1.02 -15.27
N ALA A 547 -6.38 -2.20 -15.07
CA ALA A 547 -4.93 -2.40 -14.94
C ALA A 547 -4.17 -2.04 -16.24
N VAL A 548 -4.74 -2.35 -17.40
CA VAL A 548 -4.17 -2.01 -18.72
C VAL A 548 -4.52 -0.58 -19.15
N GLY A 549 -5.58 0.01 -18.58
CA GLY A 549 -6.12 1.32 -18.93
C GLY A 549 -5.18 2.51 -18.65
N LEU A 550 -5.57 3.69 -19.16
CA LEU A 550 -4.87 4.96 -18.93
C LEU A 550 -5.27 5.55 -17.58
N ASN A 551 -4.31 5.66 -16.67
CA ASN A 551 -4.50 6.22 -15.33
C ASN A 551 -4.78 7.73 -15.37
N THR A 552 -5.46 8.26 -14.34
CA THR A 552 -5.73 9.71 -14.19
C THR A 552 -4.44 10.54 -14.21
N SER A 553 -3.35 10.04 -13.58
CA SER A 553 -2.03 10.66 -13.60
C SER A 553 -1.44 10.75 -15.01
N PHE A 554 -1.66 9.74 -15.85
CA PHE A 554 -1.21 9.74 -17.24
C PHE A 554 -2.01 10.76 -18.06
N ARG A 555 -3.33 10.84 -17.89
CA ARG A 555 -4.18 11.87 -18.52
C ARG A 555 -3.78 13.28 -18.11
N ALA A 556 -3.47 13.49 -16.83
CA ALA A 556 -2.96 14.77 -16.34
C ALA A 556 -1.58 15.12 -16.96
N ALA A 557 -0.68 14.15 -17.11
CA ALA A 557 0.61 14.37 -17.76
C ALA A 557 0.49 14.68 -19.26
N VAL A 558 -0.45 14.04 -19.97
CA VAL A 558 -0.79 14.35 -21.36
C VAL A 558 -1.35 15.77 -21.47
N TRP A 559 -2.25 16.16 -20.57
CA TRP A 559 -2.79 17.53 -20.53
C TRP A 559 -1.68 18.56 -20.26
N LEU A 560 -0.80 18.30 -19.28
CA LEU A 560 0.34 19.15 -18.94
C LEU A 560 1.31 19.31 -20.14
N PHE A 561 1.57 18.23 -20.85
CA PHE A 561 2.37 18.25 -22.07
C PHE A 561 1.69 19.07 -23.17
N ASN A 562 0.40 18.86 -23.40
CA ASN A 562 -0.32 19.56 -24.45
C ASN A 562 -0.43 21.06 -24.18
N ARG A 563 -0.65 21.47 -22.91
CA ARG A 563 -0.87 22.88 -22.51
C ARG A 563 0.44 23.63 -22.23
N LEU A 564 1.40 23.03 -21.53
CA LEU A 564 2.60 23.68 -21.02
C LEU A 564 3.90 23.15 -21.65
N LYS A 565 3.82 22.16 -22.57
CA LYS A 565 4.97 21.53 -23.23
C LYS A 565 5.98 20.88 -22.27
N ILE A 566 5.57 20.53 -21.05
CA ILE A 566 6.41 19.86 -20.07
C ILE A 566 6.46 18.37 -20.39
N THR A 567 7.64 17.87 -20.81
CA THR A 567 7.84 16.49 -21.32
C THR A 567 8.15 15.47 -20.22
N ARG A 568 8.86 15.88 -19.16
CA ARG A 568 9.38 14.97 -18.12
C ARG A 568 8.35 14.05 -17.45
N PRO A 569 7.15 14.53 -17.00
CA PRO A 569 6.16 13.63 -16.40
C PRO A 569 5.62 12.60 -17.39
N LEU A 570 5.36 13.02 -18.64
CA LEU A 570 4.84 12.12 -19.68
C LEU A 570 5.85 11.04 -20.06
N SER A 571 7.11 11.41 -20.28
CA SER A 571 8.17 10.46 -20.63
C SER A 571 8.37 9.41 -19.52
N ARG A 572 8.37 9.84 -18.24
CA ARG A 572 8.50 8.94 -17.11
C ARG A 572 7.32 7.97 -17.00
N LEU A 573 6.09 8.46 -17.12
CA LEU A 573 4.89 7.63 -17.05
C LEU A 573 4.76 6.67 -18.25
N THR A 574 5.22 7.09 -19.45
CA THR A 574 5.26 6.21 -20.62
C THR A 574 6.26 5.08 -20.43
N ALA A 575 7.46 5.39 -19.91
CA ALA A 575 8.47 4.39 -19.58
C ALA A 575 7.96 3.39 -18.52
N ASP A 576 7.39 3.90 -17.42
CA ASP A 576 6.82 3.06 -16.36
C ASP A 576 5.70 2.16 -16.89
N ARG A 577 4.85 2.69 -17.80
CA ARG A 577 3.77 1.92 -18.42
C ARG A 577 4.30 0.81 -19.33
N PHE A 578 5.29 1.11 -20.16
CA PHE A 578 5.88 0.11 -21.03
C PHE A 578 6.50 -1.04 -20.24
N GLU A 579 7.33 -0.72 -19.21
CA GLU A 579 7.96 -1.73 -18.36
C GLU A 579 6.91 -2.58 -17.59
N VAL A 580 5.81 -1.97 -17.11
CA VAL A 580 4.69 -2.68 -16.45
C VAL A 580 4.00 -3.65 -17.42
N LEU A 581 3.63 -3.19 -18.63
CA LEU A 581 2.96 -4.03 -19.61
C LEU A 581 3.86 -5.18 -20.09
N LEU A 582 5.17 -4.92 -20.30
CA LEU A 582 6.13 -5.94 -20.68
C LEU A 582 6.22 -7.02 -19.58
N LEU A 583 6.35 -6.62 -18.31
CA LEU A 583 6.37 -7.54 -17.19
C LEU A 583 5.07 -8.35 -17.10
N GLN A 584 3.92 -7.67 -17.21
CA GLN A 584 2.61 -8.35 -17.18
C GLN A 584 2.50 -9.37 -18.32
N GLY A 585 2.91 -9.02 -19.54
CA GLY A 585 2.89 -9.95 -20.67
C GLY A 585 3.71 -11.22 -20.44
N LEU A 586 4.89 -11.09 -19.82
CA LEU A 586 5.74 -12.23 -19.46
C LEU A 586 5.11 -13.08 -18.35
N VAL A 587 4.64 -12.46 -17.27
CA VAL A 587 4.04 -13.16 -16.13
C VAL A 587 2.75 -13.89 -16.54
N LEU A 588 1.93 -13.27 -17.37
CA LEU A 588 0.68 -13.90 -17.83
C LEU A 588 0.92 -15.15 -18.68
N ARG A 589 1.98 -15.18 -19.50
CA ARG A 589 2.36 -16.36 -20.30
C ARG A 589 2.89 -17.49 -19.42
N ASP A 590 3.58 -17.19 -18.32
CA ASP A 590 4.03 -18.20 -17.36
C ASP A 590 2.84 -18.87 -16.62
N LEU A 591 1.69 -18.19 -16.52
CA LEU A 591 0.49 -18.70 -15.84
C LEU A 591 -0.27 -19.81 -16.59
N ASP A 592 -0.07 -19.97 -17.89
CA ASP A 592 -0.76 -20.99 -18.69
C ASP A 592 -0.51 -22.40 -18.14
N GLY A 593 0.75 -22.72 -17.88
CA GLY A 593 1.12 -23.98 -17.26
C GLY A 593 0.61 -24.19 -15.82
N PHE A 594 0.34 -23.10 -15.08
CA PHE A 594 -0.24 -23.18 -13.75
C PHE A 594 -1.71 -23.61 -13.80
N ILE A 595 -2.47 -23.11 -14.77
CA ILE A 595 -3.89 -23.51 -14.96
C ILE A 595 -3.98 -25.01 -15.16
N ASP A 596 -3.17 -25.59 -16.05
CA ASP A 596 -3.22 -27.02 -16.33
C ASP A 596 -2.72 -27.90 -15.17
N ARG A 597 -1.60 -27.51 -14.56
CA ARG A 597 -0.97 -28.31 -13.49
C ARG A 597 -1.72 -28.26 -12.16
N ARG A 598 -2.32 -27.10 -11.80
CA ARG A 598 -2.92 -26.89 -10.48
C ARG A 598 -4.42 -26.65 -10.51
N ILE A 599 -4.91 -25.73 -11.34
CA ILE A 599 -6.33 -25.35 -11.33
C ILE A 599 -7.20 -26.46 -11.91
N ARG A 600 -6.79 -27.10 -13.01
CA ARG A 600 -7.52 -28.21 -13.63
C ARG A 600 -7.71 -29.37 -12.66
N ARG A 601 -6.71 -29.69 -11.84
CA ARG A 601 -6.78 -30.77 -10.83
C ARG A 601 -7.70 -30.41 -9.65
N ILE A 602 -7.74 -29.14 -9.23
CA ILE A 602 -8.52 -28.72 -8.05
C ILE A 602 -9.96 -28.36 -8.42
N HIS A 603 -10.18 -27.61 -9.49
CA HIS A 603 -11.47 -27.01 -9.82
C HIS A 603 -12.16 -27.68 -11.03
N GLY A 604 -11.50 -28.64 -11.69
CA GLY A 604 -12.01 -29.37 -12.82
C GLY A 604 -11.77 -28.70 -14.18
N LYS A 605 -12.02 -29.47 -15.26
CA LYS A 605 -11.75 -29.09 -16.65
C LYS A 605 -12.50 -27.83 -17.07
N ARG A 606 -13.81 -27.73 -16.75
CA ARG A 606 -14.68 -26.61 -17.15
C ARG A 606 -14.18 -25.26 -16.62
N VAL A 607 -13.70 -25.25 -15.36
CA VAL A 607 -13.14 -24.03 -14.76
C VAL A 607 -11.80 -23.70 -15.41
N ALA A 608 -10.93 -24.69 -15.64
CA ALA A 608 -9.64 -24.48 -16.30
C ALA A 608 -9.82 -23.89 -17.71
N ASP A 609 -10.71 -24.45 -18.53
CA ASP A 609 -10.97 -23.97 -19.90
C ASP A 609 -11.49 -22.51 -19.90
N LEU A 610 -12.38 -22.16 -18.95
CA LEU A 610 -12.84 -20.78 -18.77
C LEU A 610 -11.71 -19.83 -18.37
N LEU A 611 -10.81 -20.28 -17.50
CA LEU A 611 -9.67 -19.45 -17.05
C LEU A 611 -8.64 -19.27 -18.16
N HIS A 612 -8.41 -20.28 -19.01
CA HIS A 612 -7.61 -20.15 -20.22
C HIS A 612 -8.20 -19.09 -21.16
N GLU A 613 -9.53 -19.10 -21.38
CA GLU A 613 -10.20 -18.06 -22.18
C GLU A 613 -9.98 -16.65 -21.61
N LEU A 614 -10.11 -16.51 -20.28
CA LEU A 614 -9.92 -15.22 -19.63
C LEU A 614 -8.47 -14.77 -19.65
N LEU A 615 -7.51 -15.70 -19.47
CA LEU A 615 -6.08 -15.44 -19.55
C LEU A 615 -5.68 -15.02 -20.97
N ALA A 616 -6.13 -15.76 -21.99
CA ALA A 616 -5.86 -15.44 -23.39
C ALA A 616 -6.38 -14.05 -23.77
N ARG A 617 -7.60 -13.68 -23.36
CA ARG A 617 -8.13 -12.34 -23.58
C ARG A 617 -7.32 -11.25 -22.84
N ARG A 618 -6.78 -11.58 -21.68
CA ARG A 618 -5.96 -10.64 -20.90
C ARG A 618 -4.59 -10.45 -21.54
N ILE A 619 -3.99 -11.52 -22.05
CA ILE A 619 -2.74 -11.48 -22.84
C ILE A 619 -2.96 -10.62 -24.07
N GLU A 620 -4.04 -10.86 -24.82
CA GLU A 620 -4.38 -10.06 -26.01
C GLU A 620 -4.52 -8.57 -25.70
N MET A 621 -5.17 -8.19 -24.60
CA MET A 621 -5.26 -6.77 -24.17
C MET A 621 -3.89 -6.17 -23.85
N VAL A 622 -3.01 -6.92 -23.20
CA VAL A 622 -1.66 -6.46 -22.86
C VAL A 622 -0.82 -6.32 -24.14
N ASP A 623 -0.86 -7.29 -25.04
CA ASP A 623 -0.12 -7.27 -26.32
C ASP A 623 -0.62 -6.11 -27.20
N GLN A 624 -1.92 -5.87 -27.31
CA GLN A 624 -2.46 -4.71 -28.02
C GLN A 624 -2.00 -3.37 -27.42
N ALA A 625 -1.94 -3.28 -26.09
CA ALA A 625 -1.45 -2.07 -25.42
C ALA A 625 0.07 -1.85 -25.62
N LEU A 626 0.86 -2.94 -25.62
CA LEU A 626 2.29 -2.92 -25.94
C LEU A 626 2.54 -2.51 -27.37
N ASP A 627 1.84 -3.10 -28.33
CA ASP A 627 1.95 -2.77 -29.74
C ASP A 627 1.56 -1.30 -29.99
N GLY A 628 0.53 -0.79 -29.30
CA GLY A 628 0.20 0.62 -29.34
C GLY A 628 1.36 1.52 -28.88
N LEU A 629 2.09 1.14 -27.83
CA LEU A 629 3.27 1.88 -27.36
C LEU A 629 4.47 1.71 -28.30
N ARG A 630 4.71 0.51 -28.85
CA ARG A 630 5.76 0.26 -29.86
C ARG A 630 5.54 1.14 -31.09
N LEU A 631 4.31 1.21 -31.56
CA LEU A 631 3.96 2.02 -32.73
C LEU A 631 4.07 3.53 -32.45
N GLN A 632 3.79 3.93 -31.21
CA GLN A 632 3.87 5.34 -30.80
C GLN A 632 5.30 5.80 -30.57
N TYR A 633 6.19 4.91 -30.09
CA TYR A 633 7.56 5.21 -29.70
C TYR A 633 8.52 4.09 -30.16
N PRO A 634 8.68 3.84 -31.46
CA PRO A 634 9.39 2.65 -31.97
C PRO A 634 10.82 2.55 -31.46
N GLY A 635 11.64 3.55 -31.65
CA GLY A 635 13.05 3.54 -31.21
C GLY A 635 13.20 3.48 -29.69
N TYR A 636 12.26 4.06 -28.95
CA TYR A 636 12.26 4.02 -27.49
C TYR A 636 11.81 2.66 -26.96
N ALA A 637 10.83 2.04 -27.59
CA ALA A 637 10.38 0.70 -27.25
C ALA A 637 11.51 -0.32 -27.44
N GLU A 638 12.19 -0.30 -28.58
CA GLU A 638 13.35 -1.18 -28.87
C GLU A 638 14.47 -1.00 -27.82
N GLU A 639 14.78 0.24 -27.43
CA GLU A 639 15.83 0.48 -26.45
C GLU A 639 15.43 0.00 -25.04
N LEU A 640 14.16 0.10 -24.66
CA LEU A 640 13.64 -0.47 -23.42
C LEU A 640 13.68 -2.00 -23.44
N GLU A 641 13.38 -2.64 -24.57
CA GLU A 641 13.50 -4.10 -24.74
C GLU A 641 14.95 -4.58 -24.65
N ARG A 642 15.87 -3.91 -25.36
CA ARG A 642 17.32 -4.19 -25.26
C ARG A 642 17.81 -4.07 -23.81
N ARG A 643 17.40 -3.01 -23.13
CA ARG A 643 17.73 -2.78 -21.72
C ARG A 643 17.17 -3.87 -20.82
N PHE A 644 15.93 -4.31 -21.04
CA PHE A 644 15.34 -5.41 -20.30
C PHE A 644 16.14 -6.70 -20.48
N ILE A 645 16.55 -7.03 -21.72
CA ILE A 645 17.35 -8.21 -22.03
C ILE A 645 18.72 -8.11 -21.34
N ARG A 646 19.42 -6.96 -21.44
CA ARG A 646 20.72 -6.74 -20.80
C ARG A 646 20.65 -6.89 -19.27
N ARG A 647 19.64 -6.31 -18.66
CA ARG A 647 19.41 -6.45 -17.20
C ARG A 647 19.08 -7.89 -16.80
N THR A 648 18.35 -8.60 -17.62
CA THR A 648 18.08 -10.02 -17.39
C THR A 648 19.35 -10.85 -17.49
N ALA A 649 20.19 -10.60 -18.49
CA ALA A 649 21.49 -11.26 -18.65
C ALA A 649 22.43 -11.01 -17.46
N LEU A 650 22.61 -9.74 -17.05
CA LEU A 650 23.42 -9.39 -15.86
C LEU A 650 22.93 -10.07 -14.57
N ARG A 651 21.65 -10.32 -14.47
CA ARG A 651 21.05 -10.99 -13.33
C ARG A 651 21.31 -12.49 -13.31
N LEU A 652 21.16 -13.12 -14.47
CA LEU A 652 21.46 -14.54 -14.62
C LEU A 652 22.95 -14.79 -14.37
N GLU A 653 23.81 -13.90 -14.88
CA GLU A 653 25.26 -13.92 -14.64
C GLU A 653 25.57 -13.80 -13.13
N LYS A 654 24.86 -12.89 -12.42
CA LYS A 654 25.01 -12.78 -10.97
C LYS A 654 24.63 -14.06 -10.23
N ARG A 655 23.47 -14.62 -10.59
CA ARG A 655 22.97 -15.86 -9.97
C ARG A 655 23.96 -16.99 -10.17
N GLU A 656 24.46 -17.14 -11.38
CA GLU A 656 25.47 -18.15 -11.69
C GLU A 656 26.74 -18.01 -10.83
N TYR A 657 27.20 -16.75 -10.60
CA TYR A 657 28.35 -16.54 -9.71
C TYR A 657 28.04 -16.82 -8.24
N ASP A 658 26.83 -16.50 -7.78
CA ASP A 658 26.38 -16.82 -6.43
C ASP A 658 26.25 -18.36 -6.25
N ASP A 659 25.67 -19.08 -7.23
CA ASP A 659 25.52 -20.54 -7.24
C ASP A 659 26.90 -21.24 -7.26
N LEU A 660 27.86 -20.78 -8.09
CA LEU A 660 29.22 -21.29 -8.13
C LEU A 660 29.99 -21.11 -6.81
N LEU A 661 29.72 -20.03 -6.07
CA LEU A 661 30.26 -19.83 -4.73
C LEU A 661 29.65 -20.79 -3.71
N GLU A 662 28.32 -20.96 -3.75
CA GLU A 662 27.61 -21.89 -2.84
C GLU A 662 28.01 -23.34 -3.09
N GLU A 663 28.26 -23.73 -4.33
CA GLU A 663 28.76 -25.05 -4.70
C GLU A 663 30.26 -25.25 -4.39
N GLY A 664 30.95 -24.19 -3.95
CA GLY A 664 32.38 -24.24 -3.62
C GLY A 664 33.30 -24.32 -4.84
N LEU A 665 32.79 -24.07 -6.03
CA LEU A 665 33.59 -24.11 -7.29
C LEU A 665 34.45 -22.88 -7.48
N ILE A 666 34.11 -21.74 -6.85
CA ILE A 666 34.95 -20.53 -6.82
C ILE A 666 35.14 -20.08 -5.36
N GLY A 667 36.30 -19.44 -5.11
CA GLY A 667 36.58 -18.84 -3.80
C GLY A 667 35.98 -17.45 -3.65
N VAL A 668 35.84 -17.00 -2.40
CA VAL A 668 35.25 -15.71 -2.00
C VAL A 668 35.95 -14.53 -2.68
N GLU A 669 37.27 -14.59 -2.86
CA GLU A 669 38.05 -13.52 -3.49
C GLU A 669 37.68 -13.37 -4.98
N LEU A 670 37.62 -14.49 -5.71
CA LEU A 670 37.23 -14.50 -7.12
C LEU A 670 35.78 -14.05 -7.29
N HIS A 671 34.87 -14.54 -6.46
CA HIS A 671 33.49 -14.11 -6.46
C HIS A 671 33.37 -12.60 -6.26
N THR A 672 34.11 -12.03 -5.31
CA THR A 672 34.11 -10.58 -5.04
C THR A 672 34.58 -9.76 -6.25
N ASP A 673 35.64 -10.18 -6.94
CA ASP A 673 36.13 -9.51 -8.17
C ASP A 673 35.12 -9.60 -9.31
N LEU A 674 34.51 -10.78 -9.52
CA LEU A 674 33.48 -10.98 -10.53
C LEU A 674 32.24 -10.10 -10.25
N MET A 675 31.82 -10.05 -9.00
CA MET A 675 30.71 -9.20 -8.57
C MET A 675 30.99 -7.71 -8.71
N GLU A 676 32.23 -7.27 -8.46
CA GLU A 676 32.59 -5.87 -8.67
C GLU A 676 32.56 -5.48 -10.15
N ARG A 677 33.08 -6.35 -11.04
CA ARG A 677 32.98 -6.14 -12.49
C ARG A 677 31.55 -6.11 -12.99
N LEU A 678 30.71 -7.02 -12.49
CA LEU A 678 29.28 -7.08 -12.80
C LEU A 678 28.55 -5.81 -12.36
N ASN A 679 28.80 -5.35 -11.14
CA ASN A 679 28.19 -4.14 -10.57
C ASN A 679 28.58 -2.88 -11.35
N ARG A 680 29.82 -2.79 -11.85
CA ARG A 680 30.25 -1.68 -12.72
C ARG A 680 29.47 -1.66 -14.04
N ARG A 681 29.22 -2.83 -14.66
CA ARG A 681 28.38 -2.94 -15.88
C ARG A 681 26.91 -2.60 -15.58
N ALA A 682 26.36 -3.11 -14.49
CA ALA A 682 24.99 -2.85 -14.08
C ALA A 682 24.74 -1.35 -13.84
N ALA A 683 25.68 -0.62 -13.24
CA ALA A 683 25.58 0.81 -13.01
C ALA A 683 25.51 1.64 -14.32
N GLN A 684 26.13 1.17 -15.41
CA GLN A 684 26.04 1.82 -16.73
C GLN A 684 24.64 1.67 -17.33
N GLU A 685 23.99 0.53 -17.10
CA GLU A 685 22.64 0.22 -17.60
C GLU A 685 21.51 0.82 -16.73
N GLU A 686 21.84 1.49 -15.63
CA GLU A 686 20.82 2.07 -14.71
C GLU A 686 20.17 3.33 -15.26
N LYS A 687 20.86 4.07 -16.13
CA LYS A 687 20.33 5.31 -16.73
C LYS A 687 19.22 5.00 -17.72
N ARG A 688 18.04 5.55 -17.47
CA ARG A 688 16.89 5.41 -18.41
C ARG A 688 17.17 6.16 -19.70
N PRO A 689 16.82 5.58 -20.87
CA PRO A 689 16.91 6.29 -22.13
C PRO A 689 16.01 7.53 -22.11
N ALA A 690 16.48 8.61 -22.70
CA ALA A 690 15.70 9.83 -22.82
C ALA A 690 14.60 9.64 -23.88
N LEU A 691 13.35 9.87 -23.51
CA LEU A 691 12.25 9.88 -24.47
C LEU A 691 12.14 11.25 -25.12
N ASP A 692 12.58 11.37 -26.37
CA ASP A 692 12.31 12.55 -27.17
C ASP A 692 10.96 12.42 -27.90
N ILE A 693 9.95 13.04 -27.29
CA ILE A 693 8.56 12.97 -27.79
C ILE A 693 8.41 13.64 -29.17
N VAL A 694 9.28 14.59 -29.50
CA VAL A 694 9.19 15.33 -30.79
C VAL A 694 9.77 14.48 -31.91
N LEU A 695 10.94 13.89 -31.70
CA LEU A 695 11.56 12.98 -32.67
C LEU A 695 10.70 11.74 -32.92
N GLN A 696 10.12 11.19 -31.87
CA GLN A 696 9.26 10.02 -31.94
C GLN A 696 7.96 10.30 -32.75
N LYS A 697 7.36 11.50 -32.61
CA LYS A 697 6.21 11.88 -33.43
C LYS A 697 6.57 11.94 -34.93
N ALA A 698 7.76 12.39 -35.28
CA ALA A 698 8.25 12.38 -36.66
C ALA A 698 8.39 10.96 -37.18
N GLU A 699 8.89 10.03 -36.37
CA GLU A 699 9.03 8.61 -36.69
C GLU A 699 7.68 7.94 -36.94
N ILE A 700 6.70 8.19 -36.02
CA ILE A 700 5.34 7.70 -36.22
C ILE A 700 4.73 8.30 -37.50
N ALA A 701 4.92 9.58 -37.72
CA ALA A 701 4.40 10.24 -38.92
C ALA A 701 5.00 9.63 -40.21
N ARG A 702 6.27 9.25 -40.23
CA ARG A 702 6.91 8.54 -41.36
C ARG A 702 6.27 7.20 -41.69
N GLN A 703 5.71 6.50 -40.70
CA GLN A 703 5.07 5.20 -40.92
C GLN A 703 3.68 5.32 -41.57
N PHE A 704 3.13 6.54 -41.66
CA PHE A 704 1.90 6.78 -42.42
C PHE A 704 2.22 6.98 -43.91
N PRO A 705 1.65 6.18 -44.81
CA PRO A 705 1.81 6.37 -46.24
C PRO A 705 1.42 7.77 -46.66
N LEU A 706 0.49 8.40 -45.95
CA LEU A 706 0.01 9.77 -46.17
C LEU A 706 1.08 10.87 -46.05
N PHE A 707 2.15 10.60 -45.34
CA PHE A 707 3.25 11.54 -45.10
C PHE A 707 4.55 11.17 -45.82
N SER A 708 4.55 10.08 -46.60
CA SER A 708 5.75 9.54 -47.27
C SER A 708 6.38 10.49 -48.26
N GLU A 709 5.60 11.38 -48.85
CA GLU A 709 6.03 12.39 -49.84
C GLU A 709 6.59 13.67 -49.21
N LEU A 710 6.52 13.81 -47.85
CA LEU A 710 6.92 15.06 -47.21
C LEU A 710 8.44 15.08 -46.97
N ASP A 711 9.06 16.23 -47.27
CA ASP A 711 10.45 16.50 -46.92
C ASP A 711 10.65 16.51 -45.38
N GLU A 712 11.87 16.22 -44.95
CA GLU A 712 12.18 16.06 -43.50
C GLU A 712 11.92 17.34 -42.71
N ALA A 713 12.13 18.50 -43.29
CA ALA A 713 11.87 19.79 -42.65
C ALA A 713 10.36 20.01 -42.41
N THR A 714 9.53 19.64 -43.39
CA THR A 714 8.06 19.72 -43.26
C THR A 714 7.54 18.68 -42.28
N LEU A 715 8.08 17.45 -42.31
CA LEU A 715 7.73 16.39 -41.37
C LEU A 715 8.06 16.78 -39.92
N ARG A 716 9.22 17.37 -39.64
CA ARG A 716 9.59 17.89 -38.32
C ARG A 716 8.68 19.05 -37.86
N ARG A 717 8.25 19.95 -38.76
CA ARG A 717 7.27 20.99 -38.41
C ARG A 717 5.91 20.42 -38.12
N LEU A 718 5.47 19.43 -38.90
CA LEU A 718 4.21 18.72 -38.71
C LEU A 718 4.22 17.98 -37.38
N SER A 719 5.29 17.25 -37.06
CA SER A 719 5.41 16.50 -35.80
C SER A 719 5.33 17.39 -34.55
N LYS A 720 5.85 18.62 -34.63
CA LYS A 720 5.67 19.65 -33.58
C LYS A 720 4.22 20.13 -33.44
N ALA A 721 3.49 20.13 -34.52
CA ALA A 721 2.11 20.61 -34.60
C ALA A 721 1.07 19.54 -34.18
N LEU A 722 1.40 18.26 -34.37
CA LEU A 722 0.55 17.15 -34.00
C LEU A 722 0.38 17.06 -32.46
N VAL A 723 -0.87 16.98 -32.04
CA VAL A 723 -1.22 16.78 -30.62
C VAL A 723 -1.62 15.32 -30.41
N THR A 724 -0.93 14.63 -29.53
CA THR A 724 -1.28 13.24 -29.22
C THR A 724 -2.48 13.19 -28.29
N ARG A 725 -3.51 12.44 -28.68
CA ARG A 725 -4.69 12.12 -27.86
C ARG A 725 -4.76 10.61 -27.61
N TYR A 726 -5.05 10.24 -26.39
CA TYR A 726 -5.29 8.86 -25.98
C TYR A 726 -6.76 8.67 -25.71
N ALA A 727 -7.33 7.58 -26.20
CA ALA A 727 -8.69 7.18 -25.92
C ALA A 727 -8.73 5.73 -25.45
N ALA A 728 -9.44 5.45 -24.35
CA ALA A 728 -9.70 4.10 -23.89
C ALA A 728 -10.85 3.48 -24.70
N GLU A 729 -10.96 2.15 -24.68
CA GLU A 729 -12.10 1.45 -25.27
C GLU A 729 -13.42 1.99 -24.69
N GLY A 730 -14.32 2.38 -25.55
CA GLY A 730 -15.62 2.97 -25.19
C GLY A 730 -15.65 4.49 -25.11
N ASP A 731 -14.49 5.18 -25.10
CA ASP A 731 -14.44 6.64 -25.07
C ASP A 731 -15.02 7.26 -26.35
N VAL A 732 -15.83 8.31 -26.18
CA VAL A 732 -16.33 9.12 -27.30
C VAL A 732 -15.28 10.18 -27.66
N ILE A 733 -14.63 10.01 -28.82
CA ILE A 733 -13.58 10.92 -29.31
C ILE A 733 -14.20 12.16 -29.95
N VAL A 734 -15.27 11.96 -30.68
CA VAL A 734 -15.99 12.97 -31.40
C VAL A 734 -17.48 12.78 -31.21
N SER A 735 -18.17 13.85 -30.80
CA SER A 735 -19.63 13.86 -30.66
C SER A 735 -20.31 14.46 -31.88
N ARG A 736 -21.57 14.06 -32.15
CA ARG A 736 -22.37 14.68 -33.20
C ARG A 736 -22.64 16.17 -32.93
N ASN A 737 -22.81 16.94 -33.97
CA ASN A 737 -23.12 18.37 -33.93
C ASN A 737 -22.05 19.25 -33.26
N THR A 738 -20.82 18.76 -33.10
CA THR A 738 -19.70 19.56 -32.64
C THR A 738 -18.99 20.24 -33.83
N ALA A 739 -18.26 21.32 -33.54
CA ALA A 739 -17.44 22.01 -34.54
C ALA A 739 -16.37 21.10 -35.14
N ALA A 740 -16.11 21.22 -36.44
CA ALA A 740 -15.14 20.40 -37.16
C ALA A 740 -13.83 21.16 -37.35
N ASP A 741 -13.09 21.38 -36.24
CA ASP A 741 -11.83 22.13 -36.18
C ASP A 741 -10.57 21.30 -36.18
N THR A 742 -10.72 19.96 -36.08
CA THR A 742 -9.60 19.04 -35.84
C THR A 742 -9.75 17.77 -36.68
N VAL A 743 -8.66 17.32 -37.29
CA VAL A 743 -8.53 16.04 -37.99
C VAL A 743 -7.70 15.09 -37.11
N TYR A 744 -8.08 13.83 -37.09
CA TYR A 744 -7.42 12.78 -36.32
C TYR A 744 -6.84 11.71 -37.23
N PHE A 745 -5.57 11.37 -37.00
CA PHE A 745 -4.88 10.25 -37.61
C PHE A 745 -4.77 9.13 -36.57
N ILE A 746 -5.13 7.90 -36.93
CA ILE A 746 -5.08 6.76 -36.03
C ILE A 746 -3.68 6.16 -36.06
N ALA A 747 -2.88 6.47 -35.03
CA ALA A 747 -1.53 5.93 -34.90
C ALA A 747 -1.55 4.47 -34.39
N SER A 748 -2.49 4.13 -33.50
CA SER A 748 -2.73 2.77 -33.04
C SER A 748 -4.19 2.62 -32.58
N GLY A 749 -4.68 1.37 -32.55
CA GLY A 749 -6.04 1.05 -32.15
C GLY A 749 -7.04 1.13 -33.29
N ALA A 750 -8.32 1.12 -32.95
CA ALA A 750 -9.43 1.20 -33.89
C ALA A 750 -10.60 2.02 -33.35
N VAL A 751 -11.28 2.73 -34.22
CA VAL A 751 -12.46 3.53 -33.87
C VAL A 751 -13.67 3.10 -34.71
N GLU A 752 -14.86 3.24 -34.15
CA GLU A 752 -16.13 3.06 -34.85
C GLU A 752 -16.78 4.41 -35.07
N LEU A 753 -17.02 4.73 -36.31
CA LEU A 753 -17.70 5.94 -36.75
C LEU A 753 -19.16 5.60 -37.08
N ARG A 754 -20.11 6.14 -36.32
CA ARG A 754 -21.55 5.90 -36.49
C ARG A 754 -22.23 7.12 -37.12
N SER A 755 -22.77 6.96 -38.33
CA SER A 755 -23.51 7.97 -39.04
C SER A 755 -24.77 7.40 -39.68
N ARG A 756 -25.93 7.99 -39.43
CA ARG A 756 -27.24 7.62 -40.02
C ARG A 756 -27.55 6.10 -40.01
N GLY A 757 -27.21 5.44 -38.91
CA GLY A 757 -27.44 3.98 -38.74
C GLY A 757 -26.38 3.06 -39.35
N ILE A 758 -25.38 3.60 -40.06
CA ILE A 758 -24.26 2.84 -40.63
C ILE A 758 -23.04 3.02 -39.72
N ALA A 759 -22.37 1.92 -39.40
CA ALA A 759 -21.13 1.89 -38.61
C ALA A 759 -19.94 1.57 -39.52
N TYR A 760 -18.96 2.47 -39.56
CA TYR A 760 -17.68 2.27 -40.24
C TYR A 760 -16.59 2.08 -39.21
N ARG A 761 -15.77 1.05 -39.38
CA ARG A 761 -14.59 0.81 -38.54
C ARG A 761 -13.35 1.33 -39.24
N LEU A 762 -12.60 2.14 -38.52
CA LEU A 762 -11.35 2.71 -38.99
C LEU A 762 -10.22 2.22 -38.12
N GLY A 763 -9.13 1.81 -38.74
CA GLY A 763 -7.95 1.27 -38.07
C GLY A 763 -6.72 2.16 -38.23
N ARG A 764 -5.57 1.57 -37.86
CA ARG A 764 -4.27 2.22 -37.99
C ARG A 764 -3.98 2.70 -39.41
N GLY A 765 -3.41 3.90 -39.55
CA GLY A 765 -3.07 4.51 -40.84
C GLY A 765 -4.22 5.31 -41.48
N GLU A 766 -5.42 5.19 -40.93
CA GLU A 766 -6.59 5.92 -41.44
C GLU A 766 -6.80 7.25 -40.69
N LEU A 767 -7.58 8.10 -41.27
CA LEU A 767 -7.91 9.43 -40.76
C LEU A 767 -9.42 9.64 -40.67
N PHE A 768 -9.85 10.47 -39.71
CA PHE A 768 -11.24 10.87 -39.57
C PHE A 768 -11.39 12.35 -39.14
N GLY A 769 -12.57 12.91 -39.38
CA GLY A 769 -12.87 14.30 -39.06
C GLY A 769 -12.61 15.29 -40.18
N GLN A 770 -11.89 14.89 -41.26
CA GLN A 770 -11.49 15.70 -42.39
C GLN A 770 -12.68 16.18 -43.25
N LEU A 771 -13.67 15.31 -43.48
CA LEU A 771 -14.77 15.65 -44.40
C LEU A 771 -15.66 16.77 -43.86
N ALA A 772 -16.06 16.70 -42.60
CA ALA A 772 -16.84 17.74 -41.96
C ALA A 772 -16.11 19.09 -41.92
N MET A 773 -14.82 19.06 -41.74
CA MET A 773 -13.96 20.23 -41.72
C MET A 773 -13.79 20.85 -43.12
N LEU A 774 -13.59 20.03 -44.15
CA LEU A 774 -13.43 20.51 -45.52
C LEU A 774 -14.73 21.01 -46.16
N THR A 775 -15.89 20.45 -45.73
CA THR A 775 -17.20 20.90 -46.16
C THR A 775 -17.80 21.99 -45.26
N GLN A 776 -17.05 22.49 -44.29
CA GLN A 776 -17.51 23.49 -43.29
C GLN A 776 -18.85 23.14 -42.63
N SER A 777 -19.10 21.86 -42.41
CA SER A 777 -20.34 21.36 -41.82
C SER A 777 -20.09 20.86 -40.40
N ALA A 778 -21.13 20.90 -39.57
CA ALA A 778 -21.07 20.27 -38.24
C ALA A 778 -20.81 18.75 -38.36
N ARG A 779 -20.16 18.15 -37.39
CA ARG A 779 -19.85 16.72 -37.37
C ARG A 779 -21.12 15.88 -37.38
N ARG A 780 -21.35 15.12 -38.45
CA ARG A 780 -22.54 14.27 -38.64
C ARG A 780 -22.43 12.90 -37.98
N ALA A 781 -21.25 12.51 -37.60
CA ALA A 781 -20.98 11.19 -37.02
C ALA A 781 -20.43 11.30 -35.59
N GLU A 782 -20.80 10.32 -34.75
CA GLU A 782 -20.12 10.05 -33.49
C GLU A 782 -18.96 9.10 -33.76
N VAL A 783 -17.81 9.36 -33.18
CA VAL A 783 -16.65 8.47 -33.25
C VAL A 783 -16.30 7.97 -31.87
N ARG A 784 -16.30 6.66 -31.71
CA ARG A 784 -16.02 5.96 -30.45
C ARG A 784 -14.84 5.02 -30.60
N ALA A 785 -13.95 4.99 -29.63
CA ALA A 785 -12.87 4.01 -29.58
C ALA A 785 -13.44 2.60 -29.32
N ILE A 786 -13.11 1.62 -30.17
CA ILE A 786 -13.46 0.20 -30.00
C ILE A 786 -12.27 -0.63 -29.50
N ALA A 787 -11.10 -0.03 -29.46
CA ALA A 787 -9.89 -0.53 -28.82
C ALA A 787 -9.13 0.68 -28.23
N PRO A 788 -8.18 0.48 -27.32
CA PRO A 788 -7.33 1.57 -26.83
C PRO A 788 -6.61 2.25 -28.01
N CYS A 789 -6.84 3.55 -28.20
CA CYS A 789 -6.36 4.30 -29.37
C CYS A 789 -5.33 5.36 -28.99
N THR A 790 -4.34 5.48 -29.84
CA THR A 790 -3.48 6.67 -29.92
C THR A 790 -3.80 7.43 -31.20
N LEU A 791 -4.19 8.67 -31.04
CA LEU A 791 -4.60 9.55 -32.12
C LEU A 791 -3.64 10.74 -32.22
N LEU A 792 -3.31 11.13 -33.43
CA LEU A 792 -2.58 12.36 -33.70
C LEU A 792 -3.58 13.37 -34.23
N ALA A 793 -3.81 14.43 -33.47
CA ALA A 793 -4.77 15.51 -33.82
C ALA A 793 -4.05 16.68 -34.50
N LEU A 794 -4.60 17.19 -35.55
CA LEU A 794 -4.10 18.35 -36.33
C LEU A 794 -5.22 19.36 -36.51
N ASP A 795 -4.93 20.63 -36.31
CA ASP A 795 -5.86 21.73 -36.55
C ASP A 795 -6.14 21.98 -38.03
N GLU A 796 -7.26 22.65 -38.33
CA GLU A 796 -7.75 22.92 -39.68
C GLU A 796 -6.73 23.64 -40.56
N GLN A 797 -6.13 24.72 -40.06
CA GLN A 797 -5.24 25.56 -40.88
C GLN A 797 -4.00 24.80 -41.33
N ARG A 798 -3.44 23.97 -40.46
CA ARG A 798 -2.27 23.17 -40.74
C ARG A 798 -2.61 21.98 -41.65
N PHE A 799 -3.80 21.38 -41.43
CA PHE A 799 -4.27 20.30 -42.29
C PHE A 799 -4.52 20.78 -43.73
N ARG A 800 -5.17 21.95 -43.94
CA ARG A 800 -5.36 22.53 -45.26
C ARG A 800 -4.03 22.83 -45.97
N ARG A 801 -3.03 23.31 -45.24
CA ARG A 801 -1.66 23.53 -45.81
C ARG A 801 -0.99 22.23 -46.24
N LEU A 802 -1.16 21.17 -45.43
CA LEU A 802 -0.64 19.85 -45.71
C LEU A 802 -1.30 19.21 -46.93
N LEU A 803 -2.60 19.34 -47.03
CA LEU A 803 -3.42 18.82 -48.14
C LEU A 803 -3.00 19.42 -49.50
N ARG A 804 -2.63 20.71 -49.54
CA ARG A 804 -2.10 21.38 -50.74
C ARG A 804 -0.73 20.84 -51.20
N ARG A 805 0.05 20.21 -50.29
CA ARG A 805 1.44 19.79 -50.57
C ARG A 805 1.60 18.30 -50.81
N SER A 806 0.65 17.45 -50.44
CA SER A 806 0.74 16.01 -50.52
C SER A 806 -0.35 15.40 -51.39
N LYS A 807 0.05 14.82 -52.55
CA LYS A 807 -0.85 14.08 -53.44
C LYS A 807 -1.45 12.87 -52.74
N ALA A 808 -0.65 12.10 -51.99
CA ALA A 808 -1.13 10.93 -51.19
C ALA A 808 -2.25 11.33 -50.23
N MET A 809 -2.15 12.51 -49.61
CA MET A 809 -3.21 13.02 -48.71
C MET A 809 -4.48 13.42 -49.47
N GLN A 810 -4.32 14.00 -50.67
CA GLN A 810 -5.47 14.36 -51.53
C GLN A 810 -6.24 13.09 -51.96
N GLU A 811 -5.51 12.05 -52.38
CA GLU A 811 -6.07 10.75 -52.75
C GLU A 811 -6.79 10.06 -51.61
N ALA A 812 -6.19 10.02 -50.41
CA ALA A 812 -6.82 9.44 -49.26
C ALA A 812 -8.10 10.14 -48.82
N VAL A 813 -8.12 11.47 -48.89
CA VAL A 813 -9.33 12.27 -48.62
C VAL A 813 -10.38 12.03 -49.69
N ALA A 814 -9.99 11.96 -50.98
CA ALA A 814 -10.90 11.66 -52.08
C ALA A 814 -11.53 10.27 -51.95
N GLN A 815 -10.74 9.23 -51.70
CA GLN A 815 -11.25 7.88 -51.44
C GLN A 815 -12.18 7.82 -50.25
N SER A 816 -11.85 8.54 -49.16
CA SER A 816 -12.70 8.61 -47.97
C SER A 816 -14.03 9.36 -48.23
N ALA A 817 -14.02 10.33 -49.14
CA ALA A 817 -15.20 11.07 -49.58
C ALA A 817 -16.11 10.21 -50.46
N GLU A 818 -15.49 9.51 -51.43
CA GLU A 818 -16.16 8.60 -52.36
C GLU A 818 -16.88 7.46 -51.65
N LYS A 819 -16.19 6.75 -50.75
CA LYS A 819 -16.78 5.70 -49.88
C LYS A 819 -17.99 6.13 -49.09
N ARG A 820 -18.18 7.45 -48.89
CA ARG A 820 -19.28 8.03 -48.09
C ARG A 820 -20.26 8.87 -48.92
N GLY A 821 -20.11 8.92 -50.25
CA GLY A 821 -20.95 9.69 -51.13
C GLY A 821 -20.95 11.20 -50.83
N ILE A 822 -19.78 11.75 -50.45
CA ILE A 822 -19.63 13.18 -50.07
C ILE A 822 -18.74 13.87 -51.11
N THR A 823 -19.25 14.95 -51.74
CA THR A 823 -18.45 15.80 -52.60
C THR A 823 -17.65 16.80 -51.75
N VAL A 824 -16.37 16.98 -52.07
CA VAL A 824 -15.45 17.91 -51.37
C VAL A 824 -14.94 18.93 -52.37
N PRO A 825 -15.61 20.09 -52.59
CA PRO A 825 -15.25 21.10 -53.59
C PRO A 825 -13.81 21.61 -53.44
N TYR A 826 -13.32 21.67 -52.25
CA TYR A 826 -11.94 22.11 -51.95
C TYR A 826 -10.85 21.23 -52.58
N LEU A 827 -11.09 19.96 -52.84
CA LEU A 827 -10.17 19.09 -53.57
C LEU A 827 -10.14 19.41 -55.07
N ASP A 828 -11.29 19.78 -55.63
CA ASP A 828 -11.39 20.14 -57.04
C ASP A 828 -10.69 21.51 -57.31
N GLU A 829 -10.82 22.43 -56.35
CA GLU A 829 -10.07 23.73 -56.37
C GLU A 829 -8.55 23.51 -56.33
N ILE A 830 -8.06 22.59 -55.47
CA ILE A 830 -6.64 22.29 -55.36
C ILE A 830 -6.12 21.63 -56.67
N ARG A 831 -6.88 20.72 -57.25
CA ARG A 831 -6.52 20.03 -58.51
C ARG A 831 -6.50 21.03 -59.69
N ALA A 832 -7.48 21.93 -59.78
CA ALA A 832 -7.51 22.96 -60.78
C ALA A 832 -6.36 24.01 -60.65
N ALA A 833 -5.87 24.22 -59.43
CA ALA A 833 -4.73 25.13 -59.20
C ALA A 833 -3.35 24.49 -59.41
N GLN A 834 -3.27 23.14 -59.54
CA GLN A 834 -2.01 22.38 -59.75
C GLN A 834 -1.86 21.85 -61.17
N GLY A 835 -2.91 21.85 -61.97
CA GLY A 835 -2.92 21.60 -63.44
C GLY A 835 -2.81 22.90 -64.21
#